data_8a12982c0bf31e9efae846f057f6d225
#
_entry.id   8a12982c0bf31e9efae846f057f6d225
#
_cell.length_a   1.000
_cell.length_b   1.000
_cell.length_c   1.000
_cell.angle_alpha   90.00
_cell.angle_beta   90.00
_cell.angle_gamma   90.00
#
_symmetry.space_group_name_H-M   'P 1'
#
loop_
_entity.id
_entity.type
_entity.pdbx_description
1 polymer ?
#
loop_
_entity_poly.entity_id
_entity_poly.type
_entity_poly.pdbx_seq_one_letter_code
_entity_poly.pdbx_strand_id
1 'polypeptide(L)'
;MAHRGRLNVLNNILQNPFRAIISEFMGNPSNPEETGGSGDVKYHMGSSSDREFDGVNVHFTLNANPSHLEVVNPVVIGRVRAKQNQRNDKLRNKVLGLLIHGDAAFAGQGILAETFDFAELRSYKTGGTLHLIINNQIGFTTSPAYSRSSPYCTDVAKIVMAPIFHVNADDPESVVHVSRIATEFRQKFAADAVIDIIGYRRYGHNEGDEPSFTQPIMYRKIADHPFVTKIYADKLIKEKKITEEQAKRVYDNRNQFLEEEFQAGSNYLPNKADWLEGKWTGLKKAPGLEERRGITGVTIDKIKKIGEILTSVPRDFEIHKKLQRVLDNRKKALKDGANIDWSTAEQLAFGTLLLEGNPVRLSGQDCGRGTFSQRHAVFIDQNTEERYIPLSNINENQGSFEVIDSPLSEAGVLGFEYGFSQAEPNALVMWEAQFGDFANGAQVIVDQFISSGEAKWLRMSGLVMLLPHGYEGQGPEHSSARLERYLRLCAEDNLQVVNCSTPANYFHVLRRQLCREFRKPLIIMTPKSLLRNKLCVSNLDDMLEEKSFHRVMDDKNKSINDKDVKRLVICSGKVFYDLFEAREKNKLFNIKILRLEQIYPFPIKSLQEFISKTPQAEIIWCQEEPENMGSWSFIDRRLEKVLVDCNCKYKRPVYVGRPEAASPATGTMSRHLKEQKKLVNQALGLEKINTASAAE
;
A
#
# COMPACT_ATOMS: atom_id res chain seq x y z
N MET A 1 -0.25 -6.59 19.20
CA MET A 1 -0.83 -7.08 20.48
C MET A 1 -0.62 -8.58 20.56
N ALA A 2 -0.21 -9.10 21.72
CA ALA A 2 -0.01 -10.55 21.91
C ALA A 2 -1.34 -11.32 21.76
N HIS A 3 -1.27 -12.56 21.27
CA HIS A 3 -2.43 -13.38 20.90
C HIS A 3 -3.55 -13.42 21.94
N ARG A 4 -3.23 -13.74 23.20
CA ARG A 4 -4.21 -13.84 24.30
C ARG A 4 -4.82 -12.50 24.66
N GLY A 5 -4.01 -11.44 24.69
CA GLY A 5 -4.51 -10.09 24.93
C GLY A 5 -5.51 -9.65 23.87
N ARG A 6 -5.30 -10.05 22.60
CA ARG A 6 -6.23 -9.73 21.52
C ARG A 6 -7.59 -10.42 21.68
N LEU A 7 -7.60 -11.69 22.07
CA LEU A 7 -8.87 -12.40 22.34
C LEU A 7 -9.66 -11.73 23.49
N ASN A 8 -8.96 -11.26 24.52
CA ASN A 8 -9.57 -10.49 25.61
C ASN A 8 -10.22 -9.19 25.09
N VAL A 9 -9.50 -8.43 24.25
CA VAL A 9 -10.03 -7.19 23.65
C VAL A 9 -11.21 -7.48 22.73
N LEU A 10 -11.15 -8.50 21.89
CA LEU A 10 -12.24 -8.90 21.01
C LEU A 10 -13.52 -9.17 21.80
N ASN A 11 -13.44 -9.90 22.91
CA ASN A 11 -14.62 -10.18 23.72
C ASN A 11 -15.00 -9.04 24.68
N ASN A 12 -14.08 -8.65 25.59
CA ASN A 12 -14.46 -7.77 26.70
C ASN A 12 -14.57 -6.28 26.29
N ILE A 13 -13.87 -5.85 25.24
CA ILE A 13 -13.94 -4.47 24.75
C ILE A 13 -14.87 -4.35 23.56
N LEU A 14 -14.72 -5.23 22.55
CA LEU A 14 -15.49 -5.16 21.31
C LEU A 14 -16.77 -6.00 21.32
N GLN A 15 -17.01 -6.74 22.39
CA GLN A 15 -18.22 -7.57 22.61
C GLN A 15 -18.44 -8.66 21.56
N ASN A 16 -17.38 -9.14 20.91
CA ASN A 16 -17.50 -10.34 20.08
C ASN A 16 -17.89 -11.52 20.98
N PRO A 17 -18.95 -12.29 20.64
CA PRO A 17 -19.39 -13.42 21.44
C PRO A 17 -18.26 -14.45 21.63
N PHE A 18 -18.08 -14.98 22.85
CA PHE A 18 -17.12 -16.07 23.07
C PHE A 18 -17.43 -17.30 22.23
N ARG A 19 -18.73 -17.62 22.04
CA ARG A 19 -19.16 -18.72 21.17
C ARG A 19 -18.62 -18.63 19.75
N ALA A 20 -18.49 -17.44 19.20
CA ALA A 20 -17.87 -17.22 17.88
C ALA A 20 -16.38 -17.56 17.91
N ILE A 21 -15.65 -17.08 18.93
CA ILE A 21 -14.22 -17.37 19.12
C ILE A 21 -13.99 -18.88 19.34
N ILE A 22 -14.84 -19.52 20.15
CA ILE A 22 -14.77 -20.95 20.43
C ILE A 22 -15.05 -21.77 19.17
N SER A 23 -16.07 -21.39 18.39
CA SER A 23 -16.42 -22.06 17.12
C SER A 23 -15.22 -22.05 16.14
N GLU A 24 -14.52 -20.93 16.04
CA GLU A 24 -13.31 -20.86 15.23
C GLU A 24 -12.16 -21.73 15.77
N PHE A 25 -12.02 -21.88 17.09
CA PHE A 25 -11.07 -22.82 17.70
C PHE A 25 -11.44 -24.30 17.41
N MET A 26 -12.71 -24.58 17.18
CA MET A 26 -13.20 -25.89 16.74
C MET A 26 -12.99 -26.15 15.23
N GLY A 27 -12.43 -25.15 14.49
CA GLY A 27 -12.11 -25.27 13.06
C GLY A 27 -13.20 -24.74 12.12
N ASN A 28 -14.24 -24.10 12.63
CA ASN A 28 -15.28 -23.51 11.80
C ASN A 28 -14.84 -22.17 11.20
N PRO A 29 -15.35 -21.79 10.00
CA PRO A 29 -14.98 -20.55 9.35
C PRO A 29 -15.45 -19.32 10.13
N SER A 30 -14.67 -18.23 10.09
CA SER A 30 -15.00 -16.94 10.72
C SER A 30 -16.02 -16.11 9.95
N ASN A 31 -16.21 -16.40 8.67
CA ASN A 31 -17.14 -15.72 7.76
C ASN A 31 -17.99 -16.74 7.02
N PRO A 32 -19.17 -16.34 6.51
CA PRO A 32 -19.94 -17.17 5.59
C PRO A 32 -19.12 -17.59 4.38
N GLU A 33 -19.25 -18.84 3.93
CA GLU A 33 -18.49 -19.39 2.78
C GLU A 33 -18.68 -18.57 1.49
N GLU A 34 -19.84 -17.98 1.28
CA GLU A 34 -20.17 -17.14 0.13
C GLU A 34 -19.30 -15.88 0.04
N THR A 35 -18.72 -15.44 1.14
CA THR A 35 -17.87 -14.23 1.18
C THR A 35 -16.55 -14.46 0.47
N GLY A 36 -16.01 -15.68 0.46
CA GLY A 36 -14.72 -16.06 -0.09
C GLY A 36 -13.56 -15.58 0.78
N GLY A 37 -12.34 -15.67 0.25
CA GLY A 37 -11.11 -15.36 0.95
C GLY A 37 -10.49 -16.58 1.64
N SER A 38 -9.19 -16.49 1.96
CA SER A 38 -8.46 -17.57 2.65
C SER A 38 -8.67 -17.58 4.16
N GLY A 39 -9.16 -16.45 4.73
CA GLY A 39 -9.21 -16.24 6.17
C GLY A 39 -7.84 -16.11 6.82
N ASP A 40 -7.83 -15.95 8.12
CA ASP A 40 -6.61 -15.90 8.95
C ASP A 40 -6.94 -16.42 10.36
N VAL A 41 -5.91 -16.63 11.17
CA VAL A 41 -6.10 -17.02 12.57
C VAL A 41 -6.85 -15.94 13.35
N LYS A 42 -7.72 -16.36 14.26
CA LYS A 42 -8.66 -15.47 14.97
C LYS A 42 -8.04 -14.27 15.67
N TYR A 43 -6.84 -14.41 16.19
CA TYR A 43 -6.13 -13.31 16.86
C TYR A 43 -5.44 -12.34 15.90
N HIS A 44 -5.61 -12.48 14.58
CA HIS A 44 -5.25 -11.47 13.58
C HIS A 44 -6.45 -10.68 13.08
N MET A 45 -7.67 -11.19 13.30
CA MET A 45 -8.89 -10.58 12.79
C MET A 45 -9.16 -9.20 13.40
N GLY A 46 -9.70 -8.31 12.57
CA GLY A 46 -10.25 -7.03 13.01
C GLY A 46 -11.70 -7.15 13.45
N SER A 47 -12.20 -6.12 14.14
CA SER A 47 -13.59 -6.01 14.53
C SER A 47 -13.96 -4.55 14.79
N SER A 48 -15.24 -4.24 14.74
CA SER A 48 -15.77 -2.92 15.11
C SER A 48 -17.02 -3.08 15.99
N SER A 49 -17.17 -2.19 16.94
CA SER A 49 -18.39 -2.13 17.79
C SER A 49 -18.62 -0.72 18.32
N ASP A 50 -19.87 -0.43 18.59
CA ASP A 50 -20.28 0.79 19.30
C ASP A 50 -20.50 0.45 20.79
N ARG A 51 -19.97 1.30 21.66
CA ARG A 51 -20.09 1.15 23.12
C ARG A 51 -20.53 2.46 23.72
N GLU A 52 -21.44 2.39 24.67
CA GLU A 52 -21.90 3.53 25.46
C GLU A 52 -21.11 3.62 26.79
N PHE A 53 -20.58 4.80 27.08
CA PHE A 53 -19.94 5.13 28.34
C PHE A 53 -20.53 6.46 28.84
N ASP A 54 -21.17 6.45 30.01
CA ASP A 54 -21.77 7.65 30.63
C ASP A 54 -22.69 8.43 29.68
N GLY A 55 -23.50 7.73 28.88
CA GLY A 55 -24.38 8.32 27.88
C GLY A 55 -23.74 8.77 26.58
N VAL A 56 -22.44 8.51 26.39
CA VAL A 56 -21.70 8.84 25.17
C VAL A 56 -21.39 7.57 24.37
N ASN A 57 -21.83 7.53 23.12
CA ASN A 57 -21.48 6.46 22.20
C ASN A 57 -20.08 6.63 21.64
N VAL A 58 -19.24 5.61 21.83
CA VAL A 58 -17.88 5.54 21.31
C VAL A 58 -17.77 4.37 20.34
N HIS A 59 -17.35 4.67 19.11
CA HIS A 59 -17.09 3.65 18.09
C HIS A 59 -15.66 3.14 18.21
N PHE A 60 -15.51 1.83 18.43
CA PHE A 60 -14.22 1.15 18.44
C PHE A 60 -13.99 0.40 17.14
N THR A 61 -12.78 0.53 16.60
CA THR A 61 -12.33 -0.29 15.46
C THR A 61 -10.98 -0.92 15.80
N LEU A 62 -10.92 -2.23 15.83
CA LEU A 62 -9.66 -2.98 15.93
C LEU A 62 -9.18 -3.35 14.55
N ASN A 63 -7.96 -2.92 14.20
CA ASN A 63 -7.34 -3.30 12.94
C ASN A 63 -7.01 -4.79 12.89
N ALA A 64 -7.25 -5.44 11.75
CA ALA A 64 -6.58 -6.68 11.42
C ALA A 64 -5.07 -6.45 11.33
N ASN A 65 -4.26 -7.39 11.79
CA ASN A 65 -2.80 -7.32 11.72
C ASN A 65 -2.15 -8.70 11.66
N PRO A 66 -0.99 -8.84 10.99
CA PRO A 66 -0.22 -10.07 10.96
C PRO A 66 0.57 -10.28 12.26
N SER A 67 1.28 -11.42 12.37
CA SER A 67 2.23 -11.68 13.45
C SER A 67 3.53 -10.87 13.35
N HIS A 68 3.73 -10.12 12.29
CA HIS A 68 4.86 -9.18 12.14
C HIS A 68 4.66 -8.01 13.09
N LEU A 69 5.46 -8.01 14.16
CA LEU A 69 5.29 -7.07 15.27
C LEU A 69 5.54 -5.63 14.80
N GLU A 70 4.73 -4.70 15.30
CA GLU A 70 4.78 -3.24 15.10
C GLU A 70 4.44 -2.73 13.69
N VAL A 71 4.40 -3.57 12.64
CA VAL A 71 4.12 -3.11 11.27
C VAL A 71 2.69 -2.56 11.08
N VAL A 72 1.79 -2.84 12.01
CA VAL A 72 0.43 -2.27 12.02
C VAL A 72 0.39 -0.82 12.53
N ASN A 73 1.43 -0.34 13.20
CA ASN A 73 1.45 0.98 13.82
C ASN A 73 1.18 2.09 12.80
N PRO A 74 1.95 2.25 11.74
CA PRO A 74 1.70 3.30 10.75
C PRO A 74 0.34 3.11 10.03
N VAL A 75 -0.12 1.87 9.86
CA VAL A 75 -1.44 1.58 9.28
C VAL A 75 -2.57 2.15 10.14
N VAL A 76 -2.48 1.98 11.47
CA VAL A 76 -3.46 2.57 12.40
C VAL A 76 -3.42 4.10 12.33
N ILE A 77 -2.22 4.71 12.34
CA ILE A 77 -2.08 6.17 12.29
C ILE A 77 -2.67 6.73 10.98
N GLY A 78 -2.41 6.09 9.84
CA GLY A 78 -3.00 6.47 8.56
C GLY A 78 -4.54 6.40 8.57
N ARG A 79 -5.11 5.34 9.15
CA ARG A 79 -6.58 5.22 9.33
C ARG A 79 -7.15 6.31 10.22
N VAL A 80 -6.48 6.62 11.33
CA VAL A 80 -6.89 7.71 12.23
C VAL A 80 -6.93 9.03 11.47
N ARG A 81 -5.86 9.33 10.71
CA ARG A 81 -5.78 10.55 9.91
C ARG A 81 -6.92 10.67 8.89
N ALA A 82 -7.21 9.60 8.16
CA ALA A 82 -8.32 9.58 7.21
C ALA A 82 -9.68 9.80 7.90
N LYS A 83 -9.92 9.12 9.03
CA LYS A 83 -11.15 9.29 9.81
C LYS A 83 -11.30 10.70 10.41
N GLN A 84 -10.20 11.37 10.76
CA GLN A 84 -10.20 12.77 11.18
C GLN A 84 -10.56 13.69 10.01
N ASN A 85 -10.00 13.48 8.83
CA ASN A 85 -10.33 14.23 7.62
C ASN A 85 -11.82 14.10 7.27
N GLN A 86 -12.39 12.88 7.32
CA GLN A 86 -13.82 12.62 7.08
C GLN A 86 -14.77 13.38 8.03
N ARG A 87 -14.30 13.67 9.23
CA ARG A 87 -15.06 14.37 10.29
C ARG A 87 -14.77 15.87 10.35
N ASN A 88 -13.93 16.36 9.44
CA ASN A 88 -13.41 17.74 9.50
C ASN A 88 -12.83 18.06 10.91
N ASP A 89 -12.16 17.08 11.51
CA ASP A 89 -11.58 17.16 12.85
C ASP A 89 -10.22 17.88 12.81
N LYS A 90 -10.26 19.20 12.67
CA LYS A 90 -9.05 20.04 12.59
C LYS A 90 -8.24 20.04 13.89
N LEU A 91 -8.91 19.88 15.03
CA LEU A 91 -8.29 19.82 16.35
C LEU A 91 -7.75 18.44 16.69
N ARG A 92 -8.07 17.42 15.89
CA ARG A 92 -7.61 16.03 16.06
C ARG A 92 -7.96 15.41 17.42
N ASN A 93 -9.11 15.76 17.97
CA ASN A 93 -9.57 15.31 19.27
C ASN A 93 -10.80 14.36 19.22
N LYS A 94 -11.39 14.13 18.02
CA LYS A 94 -12.55 13.25 17.83
C LYS A 94 -12.20 11.81 17.50
N VAL A 95 -10.98 11.56 17.00
CA VAL A 95 -10.50 10.23 16.66
C VAL A 95 -9.13 10.01 17.28
N LEU A 96 -9.02 8.94 18.06
CA LEU A 96 -7.82 8.57 18.81
C LEU A 96 -7.20 7.29 18.27
N GLY A 97 -5.88 7.27 18.08
CA GLY A 97 -5.09 6.07 17.90
C GLY A 97 -4.69 5.46 19.23
N LEU A 98 -4.97 4.16 19.42
CA LEU A 98 -4.51 3.38 20.55
C LEU A 98 -3.70 2.19 20.05
N LEU A 99 -2.42 2.13 20.40
CA LEU A 99 -1.52 1.04 20.03
C LEU A 99 -1.16 0.23 21.29
N ILE A 100 -1.30 -1.09 21.21
CA ILE A 100 -0.98 -2.00 22.30
C ILE A 100 0.22 -2.86 21.90
N HIS A 101 1.27 -2.79 22.66
CA HIS A 101 2.59 -3.37 22.39
C HIS A 101 3.01 -4.41 23.40
N GLY A 102 3.95 -5.29 23.02
CA GLY A 102 4.79 -6.03 23.94
C GLY A 102 6.12 -5.26 24.15
N ASP A 103 6.73 -5.41 25.31
CA ASP A 103 7.97 -4.69 25.68
C ASP A 103 9.16 -4.97 24.74
N ALA A 104 9.37 -6.22 24.39
CA ALA A 104 10.46 -6.60 23.47
C ALA A 104 10.25 -6.05 22.05
N ALA A 105 9.01 -6.03 21.56
CA ALA A 105 8.66 -5.49 20.25
C ALA A 105 8.83 -3.96 20.23
N PHE A 106 8.34 -3.28 21.27
CA PHE A 106 8.43 -1.83 21.39
C PHE A 106 9.89 -1.34 21.39
N ALA A 107 10.77 -2.05 22.10
CA ALA A 107 12.19 -1.71 22.15
C ALA A 107 12.96 -2.06 20.86
N GLY A 108 12.54 -3.13 20.13
CA GLY A 108 13.38 -3.76 19.12
C GLY A 108 13.00 -3.49 17.66
N GLN A 109 11.77 -3.07 17.38
CA GLN A 109 11.27 -2.92 16.01
C GLN A 109 11.44 -1.49 15.50
N GLY A 110 12.32 -1.29 14.50
CA GLY A 110 12.63 0.04 13.95
C GLY A 110 11.45 0.82 13.40
N ILE A 111 10.44 0.14 12.86
CA ILE A 111 9.22 0.77 12.33
C ILE A 111 8.44 1.55 13.40
N LEU A 112 8.66 1.26 14.69
CA LEU A 112 8.07 2.04 15.77
C LEU A 112 8.67 3.45 15.79
N ALA A 113 10.01 3.59 15.67
CA ALA A 113 10.67 4.89 15.58
C ALA A 113 10.20 5.67 14.34
N GLU A 114 10.08 5.00 13.19
CA GLU A 114 9.51 5.59 11.98
C GLU A 114 8.08 6.10 12.21
N THR A 115 7.29 5.38 13.02
CA THR A 115 5.92 5.79 13.37
C THR A 115 5.89 7.01 14.31
N PHE A 116 6.82 7.08 15.27
CA PHE A 116 6.96 8.25 16.13
C PHE A 116 7.33 9.51 15.35
N ASP A 117 8.15 9.40 14.30
CA ASP A 117 8.50 10.56 13.45
C ASP A 117 7.28 11.24 12.82
N PHE A 118 6.13 10.57 12.74
CA PHE A 118 4.89 11.19 12.24
C PHE A 118 4.22 12.15 13.23
N ALA A 119 4.56 12.11 14.51
CA ALA A 119 3.83 12.74 15.60
C ALA A 119 3.56 14.23 15.37
N GLU A 120 4.55 15.00 14.89
CA GLU A 120 4.44 16.44 14.68
C GLU A 120 4.49 16.85 13.19
N LEU A 121 4.68 15.91 12.27
CA LEU A 121 4.70 16.22 10.85
C LEU A 121 3.32 16.64 10.36
N ARG A 122 3.21 17.82 9.79
CA ARG A 122 1.95 18.47 9.39
C ARG A 122 0.99 17.55 8.62
N SER A 123 1.52 16.73 7.73
CA SER A 123 0.74 15.88 6.83
C SER A 123 0.46 14.47 7.39
N TYR A 124 1.07 14.11 8.51
CA TYR A 124 0.95 12.79 9.14
C TYR A 124 0.37 12.83 10.55
N LYS A 125 0.57 13.91 11.29
CA LYS A 125 0.13 14.01 12.69
C LYS A 125 -1.35 13.77 12.88
N THR A 126 -1.67 13.10 13.98
CA THR A 126 -3.03 12.74 14.40
C THR A 126 -3.45 13.35 15.74
N GLY A 127 -2.65 14.27 16.27
CA GLY A 127 -2.89 14.89 17.59
C GLY A 127 -2.58 13.93 18.74
N GLY A 128 -1.54 13.12 18.55
CA GLY A 128 -1.05 12.16 19.52
C GLY A 128 -1.74 10.78 19.47
N THR A 129 -0.95 9.78 19.83
CA THR A 129 -1.35 8.37 19.95
C THR A 129 -1.13 7.93 21.40
N LEU A 130 -2.01 7.09 21.92
CA LEU A 130 -1.77 6.40 23.18
C LEU A 130 -1.06 5.07 22.90
N HIS A 131 0.10 4.89 23.53
CA HIS A 131 0.89 3.67 23.47
C HIS A 131 0.77 2.93 24.79
N LEU A 132 0.20 1.71 24.75
CA LEU A 132 0.00 0.87 25.91
C LEU A 132 0.93 -0.33 25.80
N ILE A 133 1.91 -0.45 26.71
CA ILE A 133 2.87 -1.55 26.70
C ILE A 133 2.47 -2.56 27.74
N ILE A 134 2.16 -3.77 27.31
CA ILE A 134 2.00 -4.92 28.20
C ILE A 134 3.38 -5.53 28.42
N ASN A 135 4.07 -5.00 29.40
CA ASN A 135 5.46 -5.33 29.70
C ASN A 135 5.53 -6.60 30.56
N ASN A 136 5.69 -7.74 29.92
CA ASN A 136 5.83 -9.02 30.61
C ASN A 136 7.30 -9.40 30.91
N GLN A 137 8.25 -8.51 30.63
CA GLN A 137 9.66 -8.62 30.96
C GLN A 137 10.37 -9.81 30.28
N ILE A 138 9.83 -10.28 29.16
CA ILE A 138 10.40 -11.37 28.37
C ILE A 138 9.96 -11.28 26.90
N GLY A 139 10.87 -11.53 25.97
CA GLY A 139 10.58 -11.68 24.54
C GLY A 139 10.66 -13.14 24.11
N PHE A 140 9.55 -13.86 24.08
CA PHE A 140 9.48 -15.31 23.92
C PHE A 140 10.34 -16.05 24.95
N THR A 141 11.63 -16.29 24.69
CA THR A 141 12.62 -16.90 25.59
C THR A 141 13.75 -15.95 25.99
N THR A 142 13.73 -14.70 25.48
CA THR A 142 14.83 -13.73 25.64
C THR A 142 14.54 -12.76 26.76
N SER A 143 15.41 -12.72 27.78
CA SER A 143 15.30 -11.74 28.86
C SER A 143 15.75 -10.34 28.43
N PRO A 144 15.32 -9.27 29.13
CA PRO A 144 15.69 -7.88 28.81
C PRO A 144 17.17 -7.63 28.63
N ALA A 145 18.01 -8.28 29.45
CA ALA A 145 19.48 -8.15 29.39
C ALA A 145 20.09 -8.57 28.03
N TYR A 146 19.37 -9.39 27.25
CA TYR A 146 19.80 -9.85 25.93
C TYR A 146 18.99 -9.23 24.79
N SER A 147 17.93 -8.49 25.10
CA SER A 147 17.00 -7.98 24.09
C SER A 147 17.12 -6.48 23.82
N ARG A 148 17.68 -5.70 24.73
CA ARG A 148 17.87 -4.26 24.57
C ARG A 148 19.02 -3.72 25.39
N SER A 149 19.61 -2.63 24.91
CA SER A 149 20.71 -1.92 25.65
C SER A 149 20.16 -0.86 26.59
N SER A 150 18.95 -0.34 26.35
CA SER A 150 18.35 0.70 27.18
C SER A 150 17.78 0.13 28.49
N PRO A 151 17.79 0.89 29.61
CA PRO A 151 17.20 0.50 30.89
C PRO A 151 15.71 0.14 30.75
N TYR A 152 14.95 0.96 30.01
CA TYR A 152 13.51 0.77 29.79
C TYR A 152 13.20 0.43 28.34
N CYS A 153 12.23 -0.44 28.11
CA CYS A 153 11.72 -0.71 26.76
C CYS A 153 11.12 0.54 26.12
N THR A 154 10.71 1.51 26.90
CA THR A 154 10.06 2.75 26.50
C THR A 154 11.03 3.86 26.05
N ASP A 155 12.34 3.66 26.17
CA ASP A 155 13.31 4.72 25.90
C ASP A 155 13.26 5.26 24.46
N VAL A 156 12.79 4.46 23.49
CA VAL A 156 12.56 4.90 22.12
C VAL A 156 11.54 6.05 22.03
N ALA A 157 10.55 6.13 22.92
CA ALA A 157 9.55 7.20 22.91
C ALA A 157 10.11 8.58 23.30
N LYS A 158 11.32 8.62 23.87
CA LYS A 158 12.00 9.87 24.19
C LYS A 158 12.39 10.71 22.98
N ILE A 159 12.46 10.09 21.78
CA ILE A 159 12.76 10.81 20.53
C ILE A 159 11.71 11.90 20.23
N VAL A 160 10.46 11.71 20.65
CA VAL A 160 9.37 12.68 20.51
C VAL A 160 8.97 13.32 21.84
N MET A 161 9.80 13.14 22.90
CA MET A 161 9.55 13.68 24.24
C MET A 161 8.18 13.31 24.82
N ALA A 162 7.65 12.15 24.46
CA ALA A 162 6.38 11.66 24.98
C ALA A 162 6.51 11.38 26.50
N PRO A 163 5.53 11.77 27.34
CA PRO A 163 5.49 11.37 28.74
C PRO A 163 5.33 9.86 28.86
N ILE A 164 6.09 9.27 29.78
CA ILE A 164 6.11 7.83 30.04
C ILE A 164 5.65 7.58 31.46
N PHE A 165 4.59 6.77 31.61
CA PHE A 165 4.05 6.37 32.89
C PHE A 165 4.36 4.90 33.14
N HIS A 166 5.07 4.59 34.23
CA HIS A 166 5.29 3.21 34.67
C HIS A 166 4.29 2.85 35.75
N VAL A 167 3.59 1.73 35.60
CA VAL A 167 2.57 1.28 36.52
C VAL A 167 2.62 -0.23 36.73
N ASN A 168 2.38 -0.68 37.96
CA ASN A 168 2.33 -2.11 38.31
C ASN A 168 1.01 -2.74 37.82
N ALA A 169 1.10 -3.83 37.07
CA ALA A 169 -0.06 -4.59 36.59
C ALA A 169 -0.91 -5.21 37.71
N ASP A 170 -0.35 -5.44 38.90
CA ASP A 170 -1.07 -5.97 40.05
C ASP A 170 -1.93 -4.92 40.78
N ASP A 171 -1.85 -3.65 40.38
CA ASP A 171 -2.70 -2.58 40.90
C ASP A 171 -3.64 -2.02 39.80
N PRO A 172 -4.82 -2.63 39.59
CA PRO A 172 -5.75 -2.19 38.54
C PRO A 172 -6.26 -0.77 38.72
N GLU A 173 -6.38 -0.25 39.94
CA GLU A 173 -6.82 1.12 40.20
C GLU A 173 -5.78 2.14 39.71
N SER A 174 -4.51 1.88 39.98
CA SER A 174 -3.41 2.70 39.47
C SER A 174 -3.31 2.64 37.94
N VAL A 175 -3.53 1.47 37.31
CA VAL A 175 -3.60 1.34 35.86
C VAL A 175 -4.69 2.22 35.27
N VAL A 176 -5.90 2.19 35.84
CA VAL A 176 -7.02 3.03 35.40
C VAL A 176 -6.70 4.52 35.60
N HIS A 177 -6.14 4.89 36.74
CA HIS A 177 -5.78 6.27 37.05
C HIS A 177 -4.76 6.84 36.05
N VAL A 178 -3.67 6.12 35.82
CA VAL A 178 -2.64 6.52 34.84
C VAL A 178 -3.19 6.58 33.42
N SER A 179 -4.07 5.65 33.03
CA SER A 179 -4.71 5.66 31.72
C SER A 179 -5.58 6.90 31.51
N ARG A 180 -6.27 7.38 32.56
CA ARG A 180 -7.01 8.65 32.50
C ARG A 180 -6.07 9.84 32.30
N ILE A 181 -5.00 9.92 33.10
CA ILE A 181 -4.01 11.01 32.99
C ILE A 181 -3.40 11.04 31.59
N ALA A 182 -2.96 9.90 31.05
CA ALA A 182 -2.39 9.82 29.73
C ALA A 182 -3.38 10.24 28.62
N THR A 183 -4.66 9.86 28.77
CA THR A 183 -5.70 10.26 27.83
C THR A 183 -5.99 11.75 27.92
N GLU A 184 -6.11 12.31 29.11
CA GLU A 184 -6.28 13.76 29.32
C GLU A 184 -5.09 14.55 28.79
N PHE A 185 -3.87 14.07 29.02
CA PHE A 185 -2.65 14.66 28.47
C PHE A 185 -2.72 14.71 26.93
N ARG A 186 -3.01 13.58 26.29
CA ARG A 186 -3.17 13.51 24.83
C ARG A 186 -4.22 14.47 24.32
N GLN A 187 -5.39 14.51 24.96
CA GLN A 187 -6.49 15.37 24.56
C GLN A 187 -6.19 16.87 24.74
N LYS A 188 -5.44 17.22 25.79
CA LYS A 188 -5.11 18.60 26.11
C LYS A 188 -3.96 19.13 25.26
N PHE A 189 -2.91 18.30 25.05
CA PHE A 189 -1.66 18.74 24.42
C PHE A 189 -1.50 18.27 22.98
N ALA A 190 -2.41 17.42 22.50
CA ALA A 190 -2.37 16.82 21.14
C ALA A 190 -1.02 16.13 20.84
N ALA A 191 -0.44 15.45 21.84
CA ALA A 191 0.85 14.76 21.80
C ALA A 191 0.74 13.31 22.25
N ASP A 192 1.70 12.49 21.85
CA ASP A 192 1.75 11.07 22.23
C ASP A 192 1.93 10.90 23.74
N ALA A 193 1.44 9.80 24.29
CA ALA A 193 1.67 9.38 25.65
C ALA A 193 1.87 7.87 25.72
N VAL A 194 2.76 7.43 26.61
CA VAL A 194 3.16 6.03 26.75
C VAL A 194 2.84 5.53 28.16
N ILE A 195 2.20 4.38 28.26
CA ILE A 195 1.88 3.70 29.52
C ILE A 195 2.57 2.34 29.50
N ASP A 196 3.53 2.16 30.39
CA ASP A 196 4.28 0.91 30.58
C ASP A 196 3.66 0.14 31.76
N ILE A 197 2.85 -0.87 31.46
CA ILE A 197 2.19 -1.74 32.44
C ILE A 197 3.12 -2.91 32.73
N ILE A 198 3.85 -2.82 33.86
CA ILE A 198 4.86 -3.81 34.25
C ILE A 198 4.18 -4.98 34.93
N GLY A 199 4.23 -6.13 34.28
CA GLY A 199 3.65 -7.37 34.72
C GLY A 199 4.53 -8.57 34.38
N TYR A 200 3.89 -9.70 34.15
CA TYR A 200 4.56 -10.97 33.78
C TYR A 200 3.64 -11.83 32.92
N ARG A 201 4.25 -12.78 32.20
CA ARG A 201 3.54 -13.81 31.45
C ARG A 201 3.48 -15.09 32.29
N ARG A 202 2.28 -15.50 32.69
CA ARG A 202 2.11 -16.65 33.59
C ARG A 202 2.39 -18.00 32.90
N TYR A 203 1.96 -18.17 31.68
CA TYR A 203 2.10 -19.41 30.91
C TYR A 203 3.15 -19.23 29.81
N GLY A 204 3.51 -20.31 29.12
CA GLY A 204 4.39 -20.25 27.96
C GLY A 204 3.92 -19.28 26.85
N HIS A 205 4.74 -19.04 25.88
CA HIS A 205 4.42 -18.17 24.73
C HIS A 205 3.25 -18.75 23.91
N ASN A 206 3.25 -20.07 23.75
CA ASN A 206 2.16 -20.85 23.16
C ASN A 206 1.91 -22.12 23.96
N GLU A 207 1.02 -22.98 23.50
CA GLU A 207 0.59 -24.22 24.20
C GLU A 207 1.70 -25.23 24.37
N GLY A 208 2.71 -25.24 23.46
CA GLY A 208 3.85 -26.16 23.51
C GLY A 208 5.09 -25.61 24.21
N ASP A 209 5.04 -24.35 24.69
CA ASP A 209 6.20 -23.70 25.30
C ASP A 209 6.24 -23.93 26.82
N GLU A 210 7.36 -24.50 27.31
CA GLU A 210 7.69 -24.63 28.74
C GLU A 210 8.72 -23.56 29.12
N PRO A 211 8.29 -22.42 29.65
CA PRO A 211 9.19 -21.28 29.87
C PRO A 211 10.23 -21.49 30.96
N SER A 212 10.03 -22.47 31.85
CA SER A 212 11.01 -22.79 32.90
C SER A 212 12.30 -23.37 32.33
N PHE A 213 12.32 -23.87 31.08
CA PHE A 213 13.54 -24.32 30.41
C PHE A 213 14.58 -23.18 30.27
N THR A 214 14.13 -21.96 30.06
CA THR A 214 15.02 -20.82 29.83
C THR A 214 15.02 -19.80 30.99
N GLN A 215 13.93 -19.66 31.72
CA GLN A 215 13.77 -18.71 32.84
C GLN A 215 13.32 -19.41 34.17
N PRO A 216 14.07 -20.37 34.69
CA PRO A 216 13.62 -21.18 35.83
C PRO A 216 13.39 -20.38 37.11
N ILE A 217 14.21 -19.34 37.38
CA ILE A 217 14.06 -18.51 38.57
C ILE A 217 12.79 -17.65 38.47
N MET A 218 12.60 -17.00 37.35
CA MET A 218 11.42 -16.16 37.09
C MET A 218 10.13 -16.96 37.22
N TYR A 219 10.05 -18.12 36.58
CA TYR A 219 8.84 -18.92 36.58
C TYR A 219 8.52 -19.63 37.90
N ARG A 220 9.53 -19.94 38.73
CA ARG A 220 9.27 -20.32 40.14
C ARG A 220 8.57 -19.20 40.92
N LYS A 221 9.03 -17.96 40.77
CA LYS A 221 8.39 -16.80 41.43
C LYS A 221 6.98 -16.56 40.88
N ILE A 222 6.79 -16.70 39.57
CA ILE A 222 5.46 -16.54 38.92
C ILE A 222 4.46 -17.62 39.39
N ALA A 223 4.93 -18.87 39.58
CA ALA A 223 4.09 -19.96 40.04
C ALA A 223 3.49 -19.67 41.43
N ASP A 224 4.28 -19.11 42.33
CA ASP A 224 3.87 -18.77 43.70
C ASP A 224 3.09 -17.44 43.77
N HIS A 225 3.12 -16.63 42.71
CA HIS A 225 2.47 -15.31 42.72
C HIS A 225 0.96 -15.44 42.50
N PRO A 226 0.09 -14.82 43.31
CA PRO A 226 -1.35 -14.89 43.14
C PRO A 226 -1.80 -14.24 41.82
N PHE A 227 -2.97 -14.61 41.30
CA PHE A 227 -3.61 -13.91 40.22
C PHE A 227 -4.02 -12.49 40.62
N VAL A 228 -3.94 -11.52 39.70
CA VAL A 228 -4.34 -10.13 39.97
C VAL A 228 -5.80 -10.01 40.47
N THR A 229 -6.70 -10.87 39.98
CA THR A 229 -8.08 -10.92 40.44
C THR A 229 -8.18 -11.25 41.94
N LYS A 230 -7.33 -12.19 42.43
CA LYS A 230 -7.27 -12.53 43.85
C LYS A 230 -6.64 -11.38 44.65
N ILE A 231 -5.52 -10.83 44.21
CA ILE A 231 -4.86 -9.69 44.86
C ILE A 231 -5.85 -8.54 45.06
N TYR A 232 -6.58 -8.21 44.00
CA TYR A 232 -7.53 -7.11 44.05
C TYR A 232 -8.77 -7.42 44.88
N ALA A 233 -9.35 -8.65 44.81
CA ALA A 233 -10.44 -9.06 45.65
C ALA A 233 -10.05 -9.03 47.14
N ASP A 234 -8.90 -9.57 47.51
CA ASP A 234 -8.39 -9.55 48.88
C ASP A 234 -8.22 -8.11 49.42
N LYS A 235 -7.70 -7.19 48.57
CA LYS A 235 -7.62 -5.76 48.88
C LYS A 235 -8.99 -5.16 49.20
N LEU A 236 -9.97 -5.37 48.32
CA LEU A 236 -11.32 -4.81 48.48
C LEU A 236 -12.05 -5.40 49.73
N ILE A 237 -11.84 -6.68 50.01
CA ILE A 237 -12.41 -7.34 51.22
C ILE A 237 -11.76 -6.73 52.47
N LYS A 238 -10.43 -6.58 52.50
CA LYS A 238 -9.72 -5.96 53.59
C LYS A 238 -10.14 -4.51 53.84
N GLU A 239 -10.43 -3.78 52.77
CA GLU A 239 -10.96 -2.41 52.80
C GLU A 239 -12.49 -2.36 53.11
N LYS A 240 -13.14 -3.51 53.27
CA LYS A 240 -14.59 -3.64 53.53
C LYS A 240 -15.46 -3.03 52.42
N LYS A 241 -14.94 -3.02 51.18
CA LYS A 241 -15.68 -2.57 49.99
C LYS A 241 -16.64 -3.66 49.45
N ILE A 242 -16.21 -4.91 49.55
CA ILE A 242 -16.99 -6.10 49.19
C ILE A 242 -16.84 -7.18 50.24
N THR A 243 -17.76 -8.19 50.24
CA THR A 243 -17.64 -9.40 51.07
C THR A 243 -17.00 -10.55 50.28
N GLU A 244 -16.54 -11.59 50.97
CA GLU A 244 -16.06 -12.84 50.35
C GLU A 244 -17.12 -13.49 49.45
N GLU A 245 -18.40 -13.51 49.91
CA GLU A 245 -19.50 -14.06 49.13
C GLU A 245 -19.76 -13.26 47.85
N GLN A 246 -19.61 -11.93 47.90
CA GLN A 246 -19.74 -11.09 46.70
C GLN A 246 -18.61 -11.39 45.70
N ALA A 247 -17.36 -11.50 46.16
CA ALA A 247 -16.23 -11.84 45.31
C ALA A 247 -16.41 -13.23 44.63
N LYS A 248 -16.80 -14.23 45.45
CA LYS A 248 -17.09 -15.58 44.96
C LYS A 248 -18.22 -15.59 43.93
N ARG A 249 -19.32 -14.88 44.17
CA ARG A 249 -20.45 -14.80 43.22
C ARG A 249 -20.04 -14.20 41.88
N VAL A 250 -19.21 -13.18 41.86
CA VAL A 250 -18.70 -12.61 40.61
C VAL A 250 -17.92 -13.66 39.82
N TYR A 251 -17.06 -14.41 40.48
CA TYR A 251 -16.26 -15.47 39.87
C TYR A 251 -17.15 -16.61 39.32
N ASP A 252 -18.07 -17.09 40.15
CA ASP A 252 -18.97 -18.20 39.78
C ASP A 252 -19.87 -17.82 38.58
N ASN A 253 -20.46 -16.64 38.61
CA ASN A 253 -21.26 -16.11 37.48
C ASN A 253 -20.45 -16.05 36.20
N ARG A 254 -19.19 -15.64 36.27
CA ARG A 254 -18.33 -15.57 35.07
C ARG A 254 -17.99 -16.95 34.53
N ASN A 255 -17.71 -17.92 35.40
CA ASN A 255 -17.45 -19.30 35.01
C ASN A 255 -18.68 -19.93 34.36
N GLN A 256 -19.86 -19.74 34.95
CA GLN A 256 -21.10 -20.21 34.36
C GLN A 256 -21.33 -19.63 32.96
N PHE A 257 -21.15 -18.33 32.80
CA PHE A 257 -21.24 -17.67 31.48
C PHE A 257 -20.29 -18.28 30.47
N LEU A 258 -19.04 -18.54 30.86
CA LEU A 258 -18.03 -19.12 29.95
C LEU A 258 -18.41 -20.57 29.55
N GLU A 259 -18.97 -21.35 30.47
CA GLU A 259 -19.46 -22.70 30.16
C GLU A 259 -20.65 -22.66 29.18
N GLU A 260 -21.62 -21.77 29.39
CA GLU A 260 -22.75 -21.57 28.48
C GLU A 260 -22.29 -21.17 27.07
N GLU A 261 -21.32 -20.27 26.95
CA GLU A 261 -20.73 -19.86 25.68
C GLU A 261 -19.93 -21.00 25.01
N PHE A 262 -19.26 -21.84 25.81
CA PHE A 262 -18.54 -23.01 25.32
C PHE A 262 -19.49 -24.02 24.67
N GLN A 263 -20.57 -24.34 25.34
CA GLN A 263 -21.59 -25.24 24.80
C GLN A 263 -22.29 -24.68 23.56
N ALA A 264 -22.53 -23.37 23.53
CA ALA A 264 -23.13 -22.71 22.38
C ALA A 264 -22.17 -22.60 21.17
N GLY A 265 -20.86 -22.66 21.39
CA GLY A 265 -19.84 -22.52 20.34
C GLY A 265 -19.86 -23.64 19.29
N SER A 266 -20.27 -24.88 19.71
CA SER A 266 -20.32 -26.04 18.81
C SER A 266 -21.32 -25.88 17.65
N ASN A 267 -22.38 -25.09 17.86
CA ASN A 267 -23.47 -24.89 16.91
C ASN A 267 -23.49 -23.46 16.32
N TYR A 268 -22.49 -22.67 16.60
CA TYR A 268 -22.40 -21.28 16.10
C TYR A 268 -22.06 -21.24 14.62
N LEU A 269 -22.88 -20.53 13.84
CA LEU A 269 -22.61 -20.23 12.45
C LEU A 269 -22.52 -18.71 12.26
N PRO A 270 -21.48 -18.21 11.54
CA PRO A 270 -21.40 -16.78 11.23
C PRO A 270 -22.53 -16.40 10.26
N ASN A 271 -23.27 -15.35 10.58
CA ASN A 271 -24.40 -14.88 9.77
C ASN A 271 -24.09 -13.64 8.94
N LYS A 272 -22.98 -12.98 9.20
CA LYS A 272 -22.59 -11.73 8.55
C LYS A 272 -21.08 -11.58 8.51
N ALA A 273 -20.56 -11.09 7.38
CA ALA A 273 -19.17 -10.62 7.27
C ALA A 273 -19.13 -9.11 7.48
N ASP A 274 -18.15 -8.61 8.24
CA ASP A 274 -17.84 -7.17 8.38
C ASP A 274 -17.11 -6.69 7.11
N TRP A 275 -17.89 -6.40 6.05
CA TRP A 275 -17.37 -6.07 4.73
C TRP A 275 -18.27 -5.06 4.02
N LEU A 276 -17.66 -4.14 3.25
CA LEU A 276 -18.34 -3.10 2.44
C LEU A 276 -19.31 -2.21 3.24
N GLU A 277 -18.98 -1.87 4.48
CA GLU A 277 -19.75 -0.99 5.34
C GLU A 277 -19.15 0.42 5.46
N GLY A 278 -19.94 1.37 5.99
CA GLY A 278 -19.51 2.75 6.21
C GLY A 278 -19.11 3.46 4.90
N LYS A 279 -17.88 3.91 4.77
CA LYS A 279 -17.38 4.58 3.56
C LYS A 279 -17.23 3.65 2.35
N TRP A 280 -17.25 2.34 2.56
CA TRP A 280 -17.24 1.33 1.50
C TRP A 280 -18.63 1.02 0.94
N THR A 281 -19.69 1.54 1.56
CA THR A 281 -21.07 1.37 1.08
C THR A 281 -21.22 1.90 -0.35
N GLY A 282 -21.80 1.08 -1.23
CA GLY A 282 -21.92 1.38 -2.66
C GLY A 282 -20.80 0.84 -3.53
N LEU A 283 -19.65 0.47 -2.95
CA LEU A 283 -18.62 -0.28 -3.65
C LEU A 283 -18.99 -1.77 -3.69
N LYS A 284 -18.47 -2.48 -4.70
CA LYS A 284 -18.80 -3.87 -4.99
C LYS A 284 -17.54 -4.75 -5.03
N LYS A 285 -17.73 -6.05 -5.00
CA LYS A 285 -16.71 -7.01 -5.40
C LYS A 285 -16.38 -6.78 -6.88
N ALA A 286 -15.09 -6.93 -7.24
CA ALA A 286 -14.67 -6.74 -8.62
C ALA A 286 -15.42 -7.72 -9.56
N PRO A 287 -16.03 -7.24 -10.66
CA PRO A 287 -16.69 -8.10 -11.63
C PRO A 287 -15.68 -8.92 -12.42
N GLY A 288 -16.15 -9.73 -13.38
CA GLY A 288 -15.30 -10.47 -14.32
C GLY A 288 -14.28 -9.57 -15.04
N LEU A 289 -13.10 -10.11 -15.39
CA LEU A 289 -11.98 -9.33 -15.92
C LEU A 289 -12.32 -8.47 -17.13
N GLU A 290 -13.24 -8.93 -17.97
CA GLU A 290 -13.60 -8.25 -19.23
C GLU A 290 -14.52 -7.04 -19.02
N GLU A 291 -15.28 -7.02 -17.93
CA GLU A 291 -16.26 -5.97 -17.62
C GLU A 291 -15.65 -4.76 -16.90
N ARG A 292 -14.32 -4.74 -16.74
CA ARG A 292 -13.61 -3.76 -15.91
C ARG A 292 -12.99 -2.60 -16.68
N ARG A 293 -13.48 -2.28 -17.86
CA ARG A 293 -12.85 -1.23 -18.67
C ARG A 293 -12.93 0.13 -17.98
N GLY A 294 -14.12 0.52 -17.58
CA GLY A 294 -14.39 1.82 -16.97
C GLY A 294 -14.31 2.96 -17.99
N ILE A 295 -15.15 3.97 -17.83
CA ILE A 295 -15.10 5.22 -18.60
C ILE A 295 -14.21 6.17 -17.81
N THR A 296 -13.13 6.63 -18.41
CA THR A 296 -12.10 7.45 -17.74
C THR A 296 -11.77 8.74 -18.49
N GLY A 297 -12.31 8.92 -19.68
CA GLY A 297 -12.22 10.17 -20.44
C GLY A 297 -12.99 11.30 -19.77
N VAL A 298 -12.66 12.53 -20.13
CA VAL A 298 -13.25 13.76 -19.56
C VAL A 298 -13.58 14.77 -20.63
N THR A 299 -14.42 15.76 -20.31
CA THR A 299 -14.73 16.86 -21.21
C THR A 299 -13.53 17.79 -21.38
N ILE A 300 -13.44 18.39 -22.57
CA ILE A 300 -12.38 19.38 -22.88
C ILE A 300 -12.40 20.59 -21.94
N ASP A 301 -13.58 21.00 -21.48
CA ASP A 301 -13.74 22.16 -20.60
C ASP A 301 -13.11 21.92 -19.22
N LYS A 302 -13.23 20.70 -18.66
CA LYS A 302 -12.52 20.34 -17.43
C LYS A 302 -11.00 20.46 -17.64
N ILE A 303 -10.47 19.94 -18.76
CA ILE A 303 -9.03 20.02 -19.07
C ILE A 303 -8.57 21.46 -19.20
N LYS A 304 -9.30 22.31 -19.93
CA LYS A 304 -8.97 23.74 -20.08
C LYS A 304 -8.89 24.45 -18.72
N LYS A 305 -9.93 24.27 -17.90
CA LYS A 305 -9.98 24.88 -16.56
C LYS A 305 -8.77 24.48 -15.71
N ILE A 306 -8.42 23.19 -15.68
CA ILE A 306 -7.26 22.71 -14.93
C ILE A 306 -5.97 23.25 -15.55
N GLY A 307 -5.87 23.25 -16.88
CA GLY A 307 -4.71 23.74 -17.60
C GLY A 307 -4.39 25.22 -17.31
N GLU A 308 -5.40 26.08 -17.20
CA GLU A 308 -5.24 27.46 -16.79
C GLU A 308 -4.64 27.57 -15.37
N ILE A 309 -5.16 26.80 -14.43
CA ILE A 309 -4.65 26.78 -13.05
C ILE A 309 -3.22 26.27 -12.97
N LEU A 310 -2.90 25.19 -13.67
CA LEU A 310 -1.56 24.59 -13.68
C LEU A 310 -0.47 25.47 -14.29
N THR A 311 -0.86 26.51 -15.03
CA THR A 311 0.06 27.40 -15.78
C THR A 311 -0.01 28.85 -15.32
N SER A 312 -0.69 29.10 -14.21
CA SER A 312 -0.80 30.44 -13.60
C SER A 312 -0.25 30.44 -12.17
N VAL A 313 0.19 31.62 -11.75
CA VAL A 313 0.66 31.89 -10.39
C VAL A 313 -0.06 33.12 -9.84
N PRO A 314 -0.18 33.30 -8.50
CA PRO A 314 -0.71 34.51 -7.89
C PRO A 314 0.07 35.76 -8.33
N ARG A 315 -0.56 36.96 -8.26
CA ARG A 315 0.03 38.22 -8.78
C ARG A 315 1.38 38.57 -8.18
N ASP A 316 1.55 38.42 -6.89
CA ASP A 316 2.74 38.84 -6.15
C ASP A 316 3.65 37.65 -5.81
N PHE A 317 3.58 36.57 -6.62
CA PHE A 317 4.32 35.33 -6.42
C PHE A 317 5.38 35.17 -7.49
N GLU A 318 6.67 35.20 -7.09
CA GLU A 318 7.80 35.06 -8.01
C GLU A 318 8.33 33.62 -8.07
N ILE A 319 8.21 32.98 -9.22
CA ILE A 319 8.76 31.62 -9.42
C ILE A 319 10.14 31.66 -10.09
N HIS A 320 10.91 30.58 -9.87
CA HIS A 320 12.22 30.43 -10.50
C HIS A 320 12.13 30.46 -12.04
N LYS A 321 13.01 31.21 -12.73
CA LYS A 321 13.01 31.40 -14.21
C LYS A 321 12.98 30.10 -15.03
N LYS A 322 13.64 29.02 -14.56
CA LYS A 322 13.57 27.72 -15.22
C LYS A 322 12.18 27.08 -15.08
N LEU A 323 11.51 27.27 -13.96
CA LEU A 323 10.15 26.78 -13.76
C LEU A 323 9.17 27.53 -14.67
N GLN A 324 9.33 28.85 -14.83
CA GLN A 324 8.51 29.64 -15.77
C GLN A 324 8.51 29.00 -17.17
N ARG A 325 9.69 28.61 -17.67
CA ARG A 325 9.79 27.93 -18.99
C ARG A 325 9.02 26.60 -19.03
N VAL A 326 8.98 25.86 -17.93
CA VAL A 326 8.20 24.61 -17.85
C VAL A 326 6.71 24.94 -17.96
N LEU A 327 6.24 25.97 -17.25
CA LEU A 327 4.84 26.41 -17.32
C LEU A 327 4.46 26.95 -18.70
N ASP A 328 5.33 27.71 -19.35
CA ASP A 328 5.12 28.22 -20.71
C ASP A 328 4.99 27.09 -21.73
N ASN A 329 5.85 26.06 -21.64
CA ASN A 329 5.76 24.87 -22.48
C ASN A 329 4.47 24.08 -22.23
N ARG A 330 4.07 23.89 -20.96
CA ARG A 330 2.81 23.25 -20.57
C ARG A 330 1.61 24.02 -21.13
N LYS A 331 1.61 25.33 -20.97
CA LYS A 331 0.56 26.22 -21.50
C LYS A 331 0.44 26.10 -23.03
N LYS A 332 1.58 26.07 -23.74
CA LYS A 332 1.60 25.87 -25.19
C LYS A 332 1.05 24.50 -25.57
N ALA A 333 1.51 23.42 -24.96
CA ALA A 333 1.05 22.07 -25.25
C ALA A 333 -0.47 21.90 -25.03
N LEU A 334 -1.01 22.47 -23.95
CA LEU A 334 -2.43 22.47 -23.65
C LEU A 334 -3.25 23.30 -24.65
N LYS A 335 -2.73 24.45 -25.09
CA LYS A 335 -3.36 25.29 -26.12
C LYS A 335 -3.39 24.59 -27.48
N ASP A 336 -2.27 23.97 -27.86
CA ASP A 336 -2.11 23.28 -29.15
C ASP A 336 -2.81 21.92 -29.16
N GLY A 337 -3.21 21.39 -27.99
CA GLY A 337 -3.83 20.08 -27.84
C GLY A 337 -2.89 18.89 -28.13
N ALA A 338 -1.58 19.15 -28.16
CA ALA A 338 -0.57 18.17 -28.56
C ALA A 338 0.69 18.29 -27.69
N ASN A 339 1.55 17.25 -27.75
CA ASN A 339 2.79 17.16 -26.98
C ASN A 339 2.57 17.24 -25.47
N ILE A 340 1.48 16.69 -24.97
CA ILE A 340 1.21 16.56 -23.55
C ILE A 340 2.20 15.56 -22.97
N ASP A 341 3.06 16.03 -22.06
CA ASP A 341 4.06 15.23 -21.39
C ASP A 341 3.48 14.44 -20.21
N TRP A 342 4.30 13.58 -19.63
CA TRP A 342 3.90 12.70 -18.50
C TRP A 342 3.41 13.47 -17.29
N SER A 343 4.13 14.50 -16.87
CA SER A 343 3.80 15.31 -15.70
C SER A 343 2.50 16.10 -15.90
N THR A 344 2.28 16.63 -17.09
CA THR A 344 1.05 17.34 -17.43
C THR A 344 -0.15 16.38 -17.40
N ALA A 345 -0.03 15.20 -18.00
CA ALA A 345 -1.07 14.18 -17.98
C ALA A 345 -1.41 13.71 -16.56
N GLU A 346 -0.40 13.52 -15.70
CA GLU A 346 -0.57 13.19 -14.29
C GLU A 346 -1.41 14.26 -13.56
N GLN A 347 -1.01 15.51 -13.68
CA GLN A 347 -1.69 16.60 -12.99
C GLN A 347 -3.09 16.87 -13.56
N LEU A 348 -3.33 16.63 -14.84
CA LEU A 348 -4.68 16.62 -15.42
C LEU A 348 -5.55 15.51 -14.82
N ALA A 349 -4.99 14.31 -14.62
CA ALA A 349 -5.72 13.22 -13.95
C ALA A 349 -6.10 13.62 -12.53
N PHE A 350 -5.17 14.17 -11.75
CA PHE A 350 -5.45 14.66 -10.40
C PHE A 350 -6.52 15.74 -10.40
N GLY A 351 -6.33 16.79 -11.21
CA GLY A 351 -7.25 17.92 -11.26
C GLY A 351 -8.67 17.52 -11.66
N THR A 352 -8.82 16.57 -12.59
CA THR A 352 -10.15 16.08 -12.98
C THR A 352 -10.84 15.30 -11.87
N LEU A 353 -10.12 14.49 -11.09
CA LEU A 353 -10.66 13.80 -9.93
C LEU A 353 -11.04 14.77 -8.82
N LEU A 354 -10.23 15.79 -8.58
CA LEU A 354 -10.53 16.87 -7.61
C LEU A 354 -11.81 17.61 -7.97
N LEU A 355 -12.01 17.96 -9.24
CA LEU A 355 -13.26 18.58 -9.72
C LEU A 355 -14.48 17.67 -9.60
N GLU A 356 -14.28 16.36 -9.58
CA GLU A 356 -15.31 15.35 -9.35
C GLU A 356 -15.56 15.11 -7.85
N GLY A 357 -14.92 15.88 -6.97
CA GLY A 357 -15.07 15.82 -5.51
C GLY A 357 -14.22 14.74 -4.84
N ASN A 358 -13.39 14.03 -5.57
CA ASN A 358 -12.53 12.99 -4.98
C ASN A 358 -11.25 13.60 -4.38
N PRO A 359 -10.90 13.29 -3.13
CA PRO A 359 -9.62 13.66 -2.58
C PRO A 359 -8.46 12.98 -3.32
N VAL A 360 -7.34 13.69 -3.46
CA VAL A 360 -6.09 13.13 -4.01
C VAL A 360 -4.96 13.36 -3.01
N ARG A 361 -4.28 12.30 -2.64
CA ARG A 361 -3.16 12.30 -1.70
C ARG A 361 -1.96 11.60 -2.33
N LEU A 362 -0.87 12.35 -2.52
CA LEU A 362 0.41 11.86 -3.02
C LEU A 362 1.47 12.08 -1.95
N SER A 363 2.13 11.03 -1.53
CA SER A 363 3.18 11.04 -0.52
C SER A 363 4.40 10.26 -1.01
N GLY A 364 5.59 10.76 -0.71
CA GLY A 364 6.86 10.14 -1.06
C GLY A 364 8.00 11.14 -0.93
N GLN A 365 9.22 10.66 -1.01
CA GLN A 365 10.41 11.50 -0.91
C GLN A 365 10.50 12.41 -2.14
N ASP A 366 10.63 13.72 -1.94
CA ASP A 366 10.75 14.75 -2.99
C ASP A 366 9.58 14.80 -4.00
N CYS A 367 8.42 14.23 -3.68
CA CYS A 367 7.34 14.08 -4.65
C CYS A 367 6.66 15.39 -5.03
N GLY A 368 6.76 16.45 -4.24
CA GLY A 368 6.21 17.76 -4.55
C GLY A 368 6.83 18.37 -5.80
N ARG A 369 8.15 18.32 -5.92
CA ARG A 369 8.92 18.68 -7.12
C ARG A 369 9.00 17.51 -8.11
N GLY A 370 9.03 16.30 -7.61
CA GLY A 370 9.42 15.06 -8.26
C GLY A 370 10.92 14.82 -8.17
N THR A 371 11.33 13.56 -7.87
CA THR A 371 12.75 13.17 -7.78
C THR A 371 13.55 13.59 -9.00
N PHE A 372 12.94 13.50 -10.19
CA PHE A 372 13.57 13.84 -11.48
C PHE A 372 13.25 15.28 -11.92
N SER A 373 12.78 16.15 -11.01
CA SER A 373 12.39 17.54 -11.33
C SER A 373 11.39 17.61 -12.50
N GLN A 374 10.36 16.77 -12.43
CA GLN A 374 9.34 16.64 -13.48
C GLN A 374 7.98 17.21 -13.09
N ARG A 375 7.55 17.01 -11.83
CA ARG A 375 6.16 17.27 -11.42
C ARG A 375 5.88 18.73 -11.16
N HIS A 376 6.65 19.37 -10.29
CA HIS A 376 6.44 20.75 -9.87
C HIS A 376 4.96 20.99 -9.48
N ALA A 377 4.43 20.19 -8.56
CA ALA A 377 3.09 20.35 -8.03
C ALA A 377 3.01 21.43 -6.93
N VAL A 378 4.16 21.84 -6.41
CA VAL A 378 4.32 22.90 -5.42
C VAL A 378 5.25 23.95 -6.02
N PHE A 379 4.81 25.21 -6.06
CA PHE A 379 5.63 26.35 -6.41
C PHE A 379 6.14 27.02 -5.14
N ILE A 380 7.36 27.52 -5.19
CA ILE A 380 8.01 28.22 -4.09
C ILE A 380 8.32 29.64 -4.54
N ASP A 381 7.85 30.61 -3.79
CA ASP A 381 8.18 32.02 -4.02
C ASP A 381 9.66 32.27 -3.76
N GLN A 382 10.33 32.92 -4.68
CA GLN A 382 11.79 33.09 -4.63
C GLN A 382 12.25 34.18 -3.63
N ASN A 383 11.33 34.95 -3.08
CA ASN A 383 11.60 36.03 -2.11
C ASN A 383 11.16 35.64 -0.69
N THR A 384 10.02 34.93 -0.55
CA THR A 384 9.40 34.66 0.75
C THR A 384 9.45 33.19 1.15
N GLU A 385 9.79 32.27 0.23
CA GLU A 385 9.69 30.80 0.37
C GLU A 385 8.25 30.31 0.63
N GLU A 386 7.24 31.14 0.43
CA GLU A 386 5.85 30.70 0.52
C GLU A 386 5.54 29.64 -0.53
N ARG A 387 4.65 28.73 -0.15
CA ARG A 387 4.27 27.57 -1.00
C ARG A 387 2.92 27.84 -1.64
N TYR A 388 2.85 27.68 -2.96
CA TYR A 388 1.62 27.69 -3.72
C TYR A 388 1.40 26.34 -4.40
N ILE A 389 0.22 25.75 -4.20
CA ILE A 389 -0.17 24.45 -4.77
C ILE A 389 -1.35 24.71 -5.73
N PRO A 390 -1.10 24.75 -7.06
CA PRO A 390 -2.14 25.09 -8.04
C PRO A 390 -3.38 24.21 -7.92
N LEU A 391 -3.22 22.89 -7.82
CA LEU A 391 -4.33 21.93 -7.75
C LEU A 391 -5.18 22.02 -6.47
N SER A 392 -4.72 22.73 -5.44
CA SER A 392 -5.53 23.03 -4.26
C SER A 392 -6.47 24.23 -4.48
N ASN A 393 -6.37 24.92 -5.63
CA ASN A 393 -7.05 26.17 -5.92
C ASN A 393 -7.84 26.16 -7.23
N ILE A 394 -8.39 25.00 -7.64
CA ILE A 394 -9.17 24.88 -8.89
C ILE A 394 -10.59 25.39 -8.68
N ASN A 395 -11.21 25.04 -7.53
CA ASN A 395 -12.59 25.37 -7.19
C ASN A 395 -12.78 25.29 -5.67
N GLU A 396 -13.66 26.11 -5.11
CA GLU A 396 -14.01 26.08 -3.67
C GLU A 396 -14.61 24.73 -3.22
N ASN A 397 -15.36 24.06 -4.08
CA ASN A 397 -16.06 22.80 -3.79
C ASN A 397 -15.34 21.55 -4.31
N GLN A 398 -14.04 21.63 -4.61
CA GLN A 398 -13.26 20.51 -5.08
C GLN A 398 -12.90 19.51 -3.95
N GLY A 399 -12.49 18.31 -4.32
CA GLY A 399 -11.80 17.39 -3.41
C GLY A 399 -10.49 17.99 -2.87
N SER A 400 -10.07 17.56 -1.69
CA SER A 400 -8.78 18.02 -1.12
C SER A 400 -7.58 17.45 -1.88
N PHE A 401 -6.56 18.28 -2.09
CA PHE A 401 -5.29 17.86 -2.68
C PHE A 401 -4.17 17.95 -1.65
N GLU A 402 -3.53 16.83 -1.35
CA GLU A 402 -2.35 16.75 -0.50
C GLU A 402 -1.18 16.19 -1.33
N VAL A 403 -0.10 16.96 -1.48
CA VAL A 403 1.17 16.52 -2.03
C VAL A 403 2.25 16.72 -0.97
N ILE A 404 2.96 15.63 -0.61
CA ILE A 404 3.71 15.55 0.64
C ILE A 404 5.09 14.99 0.39
N ASP A 405 6.11 15.81 0.59
CA ASP A 405 7.47 15.33 0.71
C ASP A 405 7.59 14.59 2.06
N SER A 406 7.73 13.28 2.00
CA SER A 406 7.71 12.40 3.17
C SER A 406 9.05 12.38 3.90
N PRO A 407 9.09 11.94 5.18
CA PRO A 407 10.35 11.58 5.81
C PRO A 407 11.01 10.40 5.08
N LEU A 408 12.30 10.16 5.37
CA LEU A 408 13.09 9.05 4.81
C LEU A 408 12.72 7.73 5.49
N SER A 409 11.56 7.22 5.14
CA SER A 409 11.01 5.96 5.66
C SER A 409 10.10 5.36 4.60
N GLU A 410 10.43 4.20 4.08
CA GLU A 410 9.60 3.48 3.13
C GLU A 410 8.49 2.71 3.85
N ALA A 411 8.84 1.93 4.88
CA ALA A 411 7.87 1.07 5.56
C ALA A 411 6.83 1.87 6.35
N GLY A 412 7.26 2.87 7.11
CA GLY A 412 6.36 3.73 7.89
C GLY A 412 5.39 4.50 6.98
N VAL A 413 5.91 5.15 5.93
CA VAL A 413 5.10 5.96 5.02
C VAL A 413 4.16 5.10 4.19
N LEU A 414 4.63 4.01 3.60
CA LEU A 414 3.75 3.09 2.84
C LEU A 414 2.66 2.47 3.72
N GLY A 415 3.01 2.10 4.96
CA GLY A 415 2.04 1.59 5.94
C GLY A 415 0.97 2.62 6.29
N PHE A 416 1.37 3.89 6.46
CA PHE A 416 0.44 5.00 6.70
C PHE A 416 -0.52 5.21 5.52
N GLU A 417 -0.01 5.29 4.29
CA GLU A 417 -0.83 5.52 3.10
C GLU A 417 -1.76 4.32 2.82
N TYR A 418 -1.32 3.10 3.09
CA TYR A 418 -2.19 1.93 3.05
C TYR A 418 -3.35 2.05 4.06
N GLY A 419 -3.05 2.41 5.30
CA GLY A 419 -4.06 2.65 6.33
C GLY A 419 -5.05 3.75 5.97
N PHE A 420 -4.53 4.84 5.40
CA PHE A 420 -5.36 5.95 4.89
C PHE A 420 -6.33 5.48 3.79
N SER A 421 -5.83 4.74 2.80
CA SER A 421 -6.62 4.20 1.68
C SER A 421 -7.71 3.22 2.11
N GLN A 422 -7.48 2.46 3.19
CA GLN A 422 -8.49 1.58 3.75
C GLN A 422 -9.67 2.33 4.40
N ALA A 423 -9.39 3.47 5.02
CA ALA A 423 -10.43 4.26 5.66
C ALA A 423 -11.15 5.20 4.69
N GLU A 424 -10.47 5.65 3.61
CA GLU A 424 -11.03 6.55 2.61
C GLU A 424 -10.95 5.96 1.19
N PRO A 425 -11.87 5.06 0.82
CA PRO A 425 -11.88 4.40 -0.49
C PRO A 425 -12.18 5.33 -1.67
N ASN A 426 -12.69 6.53 -1.42
CA ASN A 426 -13.01 7.52 -2.44
C ASN A 426 -11.87 8.50 -2.71
N ALA A 427 -10.73 8.36 -2.01
CA ALA A 427 -9.53 9.11 -2.29
C ALA A 427 -8.58 8.34 -3.22
N LEU A 428 -7.94 9.05 -4.14
CA LEU A 428 -6.76 8.55 -4.84
C LEU A 428 -5.56 8.72 -3.92
N VAL A 429 -5.17 7.63 -3.25
CA VAL A 429 -4.03 7.60 -2.32
C VAL A 429 -2.84 6.97 -3.02
N MET A 430 -1.72 7.69 -3.08
CA MET A 430 -0.52 7.28 -3.80
C MET A 430 0.71 7.39 -2.92
N TRP A 431 1.57 6.38 -2.99
CA TRP A 431 2.92 6.44 -2.49
C TRP A 431 3.92 6.34 -3.64
N GLU A 432 4.83 7.30 -3.74
CA GLU A 432 5.90 7.32 -4.73
C GLU A 432 7.24 6.97 -4.08
N ALA A 433 7.86 5.89 -4.50
CA ALA A 433 9.24 5.59 -4.14
C ALA A 433 10.19 6.57 -4.83
N GLN A 434 11.29 6.96 -4.19
CA GLN A 434 12.29 7.82 -4.82
C GLN A 434 12.94 7.15 -6.05
N PHE A 435 13.28 5.87 -5.91
CA PHE A 435 13.51 4.89 -6.97
C PHE A 435 12.76 3.61 -6.63
N GLY A 436 12.27 2.91 -7.63
CA GLY A 436 11.45 1.71 -7.40
C GLY A 436 12.18 0.60 -6.64
N ASP A 437 13.51 0.51 -6.76
CA ASP A 437 14.33 -0.46 -6.01
C ASP A 437 14.23 -0.26 -4.48
N PHE A 438 14.07 0.98 -4.02
CA PHE A 438 13.99 1.31 -2.59
C PHE A 438 12.69 0.84 -1.93
N ALA A 439 11.68 0.48 -2.72
CA ALA A 439 10.44 -0.10 -2.19
C ALA A 439 10.67 -1.41 -1.40
N ASN A 440 11.84 -2.03 -1.53
CA ASN A 440 12.22 -3.21 -0.74
C ASN A 440 12.31 -2.91 0.77
N GLY A 441 12.58 -1.67 1.16
CA GLY A 441 12.52 -1.23 2.56
C GLY A 441 11.12 -1.32 3.17
N ALA A 442 10.08 -1.40 2.33
CA ALA A 442 8.69 -1.56 2.74
C ALA A 442 8.09 -2.93 2.35
N GLN A 443 8.90 -3.93 1.99
CA GLN A 443 8.42 -5.21 1.48
C GLN A 443 7.45 -5.90 2.43
N VAL A 444 7.66 -5.76 3.73
CA VAL A 444 6.75 -6.34 4.75
C VAL A 444 5.33 -5.76 4.66
N ILE A 445 5.19 -4.49 4.31
CA ILE A 445 3.87 -3.86 4.10
C ILE A 445 3.22 -4.41 2.83
N VAL A 446 4.00 -4.60 1.77
CA VAL A 446 3.52 -5.19 0.52
C VAL A 446 3.02 -6.61 0.75
N ASP A 447 3.84 -7.46 1.39
CA ASP A 447 3.53 -8.89 1.57
C ASP A 447 2.37 -9.11 2.54
N GLN A 448 2.37 -8.40 3.67
CA GLN A 448 1.46 -8.69 4.76
C GLN A 448 0.12 -7.95 4.67
N PHE A 449 0.07 -6.80 3.98
CA PHE A 449 -1.13 -5.98 3.91
C PHE A 449 -1.61 -5.79 2.47
N ILE A 450 -0.79 -5.21 1.58
CA ILE A 450 -1.25 -4.77 0.25
C ILE A 450 -1.66 -5.96 -0.62
N SER A 451 -0.83 -7.00 -0.68
CA SER A 451 -1.08 -8.16 -1.55
C SER A 451 -2.08 -9.17 -0.98
N SER A 452 -2.21 -9.25 0.34
CA SER A 452 -2.92 -10.34 1.00
C SER A 452 -4.08 -9.90 1.92
N GLY A 453 -4.22 -8.60 2.19
CA GLY A 453 -5.20 -8.08 3.15
C GLY A 453 -6.66 -8.34 2.76
N GLU A 454 -6.98 -8.37 1.47
CA GLU A 454 -8.31 -8.72 1.01
C GLU A 454 -8.61 -10.21 1.22
N ALA A 455 -7.70 -11.10 0.84
CA ALA A 455 -7.88 -12.54 0.98
C ALA A 455 -7.94 -12.99 2.44
N LYS A 456 -7.07 -12.45 3.31
CA LYS A 456 -7.00 -12.82 4.73
C LYS A 456 -8.10 -12.19 5.58
N TRP A 457 -8.42 -10.93 5.33
CA TRP A 457 -9.19 -10.10 6.29
C TRP A 457 -10.39 -9.38 5.67
N LEU A 458 -10.66 -9.57 4.39
CA LEU A 458 -11.67 -8.83 3.62
C LEU A 458 -11.43 -7.31 3.67
N ARG A 459 -10.17 -6.88 3.73
CA ARG A 459 -9.78 -5.47 3.80
C ARG A 459 -9.18 -5.04 2.47
N MET A 460 -10.00 -4.41 1.65
CA MET A 460 -9.62 -3.88 0.35
C MET A 460 -8.89 -2.54 0.48
N SER A 461 -8.15 -2.19 -0.56
CA SER A 461 -7.42 -0.93 -0.66
C SER A 461 -7.40 -0.44 -2.11
N GLY A 462 -7.53 0.87 -2.30
CA GLY A 462 -7.32 1.54 -3.57
C GLY A 462 -5.93 2.18 -3.70
N LEU A 463 -4.99 1.82 -2.84
CA LEU A 463 -3.63 2.37 -2.84
C LEU A 463 -2.94 2.22 -4.20
N VAL A 464 -2.23 3.27 -4.62
CA VAL A 464 -1.37 3.24 -5.80
C VAL A 464 0.09 3.35 -5.36
N MET A 465 0.94 2.48 -5.88
CA MET A 465 2.39 2.58 -5.73
C MET A 465 2.99 3.05 -7.06
N LEU A 466 3.71 4.18 -7.02
CA LEU A 466 4.43 4.75 -8.14
C LEU A 466 5.92 4.39 -8.00
N LEU A 467 6.43 3.54 -8.89
CA LEU A 467 7.75 2.94 -8.77
C LEU A 467 8.61 3.31 -9.97
N PRO A 468 9.52 4.30 -9.87
CA PRO A 468 10.43 4.65 -10.95
C PRO A 468 11.25 3.43 -11.40
N HIS A 469 11.13 3.09 -12.69
CA HIS A 469 11.69 1.91 -13.31
C HIS A 469 12.16 2.22 -14.74
N GLY A 470 13.30 1.70 -15.10
CA GLY A 470 13.87 1.84 -16.45
C GLY A 470 15.39 1.68 -16.44
N TYR A 471 15.91 1.01 -17.46
CA TYR A 471 17.32 0.72 -17.63
C TYR A 471 17.98 1.85 -18.44
N GLU A 472 18.80 2.65 -17.78
CA GLU A 472 19.35 3.90 -18.32
C GLU A 472 20.86 4.09 -18.00
N GLY A 473 21.54 3.00 -17.64
CA GLY A 473 22.95 3.02 -17.30
C GLY A 473 23.32 3.69 -15.97
N GLN A 474 22.34 3.76 -15.05
CA GLN A 474 22.50 4.40 -13.74
C GLN A 474 22.85 3.39 -12.62
N GLY A 475 23.23 2.17 -12.99
CA GLY A 475 23.62 1.13 -12.05
C GLY A 475 22.43 0.30 -11.48
N PRO A 476 22.74 -0.69 -10.61
CA PRO A 476 21.78 -1.67 -10.15
C PRO A 476 20.59 -1.10 -9.38
N GLU A 477 20.82 -0.18 -8.44
CA GLU A 477 19.82 0.32 -7.50
C GLU A 477 18.92 1.43 -8.07
N HIS A 478 19.22 1.91 -9.27
CA HIS A 478 18.51 3.01 -9.92
C HIS A 478 17.87 2.59 -11.25
N SER A 479 17.76 1.29 -11.51
CA SER A 479 17.22 0.74 -12.77
C SER A 479 15.91 0.01 -12.55
N SER A 480 15.88 -1.05 -11.75
CA SER A 480 14.73 -1.93 -11.60
C SER A 480 13.92 -1.63 -10.34
N ALA A 481 12.60 -1.54 -10.50
CA ALA A 481 11.65 -1.57 -9.38
C ALA A 481 11.32 -3.02 -8.93
N ARG A 482 12.05 -3.99 -9.43
CA ARG A 482 11.83 -5.42 -9.11
C ARG A 482 10.42 -5.88 -9.42
N LEU A 483 9.99 -5.61 -10.65
CA LEU A 483 8.66 -5.96 -11.19
C LEU A 483 8.27 -7.42 -10.92
N GLU A 484 9.21 -8.35 -11.04
CA GLU A 484 9.04 -9.78 -10.77
C GLU A 484 8.54 -10.08 -9.36
N ARG A 485 8.89 -9.31 -8.34
CA ARG A 485 8.43 -9.48 -6.97
C ARG A 485 6.92 -9.29 -6.86
N TYR A 486 6.41 -8.22 -7.45
CA TYR A 486 4.97 -7.94 -7.47
C TYR A 486 4.20 -8.98 -8.27
N LEU A 487 4.73 -9.40 -9.42
CA LEU A 487 4.10 -10.42 -10.24
C LEU A 487 4.02 -11.80 -9.55
N ARG A 488 5.00 -12.14 -8.71
CA ARG A 488 4.97 -13.36 -7.88
C ARG A 488 3.90 -13.32 -6.80
N LEU A 489 3.52 -12.15 -6.33
CA LEU A 489 2.45 -11.96 -5.34
C LEU A 489 1.05 -11.93 -5.98
N CYS A 490 0.96 -11.89 -7.31
CA CYS A 490 -0.30 -11.77 -8.04
C CYS A 490 -1.04 -13.11 -8.11
N ALA A 491 -2.20 -13.17 -7.46
CA ALA A 491 -3.14 -14.28 -7.54
C ALA A 491 -4.55 -13.79 -7.20
N GLU A 492 -5.58 -14.52 -7.61
CA GLU A 492 -6.99 -14.26 -7.22
C GLU A 492 -7.43 -12.80 -7.42
N ASP A 493 -6.82 -12.11 -8.39
CA ASP A 493 -7.11 -10.71 -8.70
C ASP A 493 -6.85 -9.74 -7.54
N ASN A 494 -5.85 -10.01 -6.73
CA ASN A 494 -5.50 -9.22 -5.55
C ASN A 494 -4.85 -7.87 -5.84
N LEU A 495 -4.15 -7.73 -6.98
CA LEU A 495 -3.38 -6.55 -7.39
C LEU A 495 -3.69 -6.15 -8.83
N GLN A 496 -3.22 -4.98 -9.22
CA GLN A 496 -3.05 -4.58 -10.62
C GLN A 496 -1.59 -4.17 -10.82
N VAL A 497 -0.95 -4.68 -11.88
CA VAL A 497 0.44 -4.34 -12.22
C VAL A 497 0.49 -3.79 -13.64
N VAL A 498 0.95 -2.55 -13.80
CA VAL A 498 1.00 -1.85 -15.08
C VAL A 498 2.35 -1.20 -15.32
N ASN A 499 2.71 -1.10 -16.60
CA ASN A 499 3.90 -0.40 -17.07
C ASN A 499 3.52 0.43 -18.31
N CYS A 500 2.98 1.63 -18.05
CA CYS A 500 2.45 2.49 -19.10
C CYS A 500 3.56 3.05 -19.99
N SER A 501 3.32 3.11 -21.29
CA SER A 501 4.25 3.65 -22.28
C SER A 501 3.87 5.04 -22.79
N THR A 502 2.69 5.57 -22.44
CA THR A 502 2.25 6.91 -22.90
C THR A 502 1.63 7.73 -21.78
N PRO A 503 1.74 9.07 -21.82
CA PRO A 503 1.09 9.99 -20.87
C PRO A 503 -0.43 9.82 -20.80
N ALA A 504 -1.12 9.65 -21.94
CA ALA A 504 -2.57 9.46 -21.96
C ALA A 504 -2.99 8.15 -21.26
N ASN A 505 -2.26 7.06 -21.48
CA ASN A 505 -2.58 5.80 -20.81
C ASN A 505 -2.34 5.88 -19.30
N TYR A 506 -1.32 6.63 -18.88
CA TYR A 506 -1.06 6.92 -17.47
C TYR A 506 -2.18 7.78 -16.85
N PHE A 507 -2.65 8.82 -17.55
CA PHE A 507 -3.84 9.60 -17.15
C PHE A 507 -5.05 8.69 -16.89
N HIS A 508 -5.33 7.79 -17.83
CA HIS A 508 -6.47 6.89 -17.73
C HIS A 508 -6.35 5.87 -16.58
N VAL A 509 -5.17 5.31 -16.32
CA VAL A 509 -5.01 4.31 -15.26
C VAL A 509 -5.19 4.91 -13.88
N LEU A 510 -4.74 6.15 -13.66
CA LEU A 510 -4.93 6.88 -12.41
C LEU A 510 -6.43 7.15 -12.15
N ARG A 511 -7.13 7.68 -13.13
CA ARG A 511 -8.57 7.91 -13.03
C ARG A 511 -9.35 6.62 -12.86
N ARG A 512 -8.96 5.56 -13.58
CA ARG A 512 -9.58 4.24 -13.53
C ARG A 512 -9.66 3.70 -12.10
N GLN A 513 -8.72 4.05 -11.24
CA GLN A 513 -8.68 3.60 -9.85
C GLN A 513 -9.91 4.03 -9.05
N LEU A 514 -10.48 5.19 -9.34
CA LEU A 514 -11.68 5.71 -8.68
C LEU A 514 -12.97 5.61 -9.52
N CYS A 515 -12.88 5.65 -10.84
CA CYS A 515 -14.05 5.55 -11.74
C CYS A 515 -14.72 4.17 -11.73
N ARG A 516 -14.13 3.17 -11.11
CA ARG A 516 -14.68 1.83 -10.93
C ARG A 516 -15.41 1.71 -9.59
N GLU A 517 -16.43 0.85 -9.55
CA GLU A 517 -17.19 0.55 -8.34
C GLU A 517 -16.50 -0.44 -7.39
N PHE A 518 -15.23 -0.72 -7.60
CA PHE A 518 -14.41 -1.59 -6.75
C PHE A 518 -13.00 -1.02 -6.59
N ARG A 519 -12.28 -1.47 -5.58
CA ARG A 519 -10.91 -1.05 -5.30
C ARG A 519 -9.95 -2.24 -5.27
N LYS A 520 -8.82 -2.10 -5.94
CA LYS A 520 -7.69 -3.05 -5.90
C LYS A 520 -6.40 -2.24 -5.86
N PRO A 521 -5.40 -2.62 -5.09
CA PRO A 521 -4.09 -1.97 -5.13
C PRO A 521 -3.49 -1.96 -6.54
N LEU A 522 -2.87 -0.86 -6.91
CA LEU A 522 -2.32 -0.62 -8.23
C LEU A 522 -0.81 -0.33 -8.15
N ILE A 523 -0.01 -1.16 -8.79
CA ILE A 523 1.44 -1.02 -8.87
C ILE A 523 1.77 -0.49 -10.27
N ILE A 524 2.36 0.69 -10.34
CA ILE A 524 2.73 1.34 -11.60
C ILE A 524 4.25 1.46 -11.69
N MET A 525 4.82 0.86 -12.72
CA MET A 525 6.18 1.15 -13.16
C MET A 525 6.16 2.53 -13.82
N THR A 526 6.78 3.53 -13.18
CA THR A 526 6.83 4.91 -13.68
C THR A 526 8.14 5.18 -14.40
N PRO A 527 8.15 6.02 -15.46
CA PRO A 527 9.36 6.27 -16.24
C PRO A 527 10.30 7.27 -15.57
N LYS A 528 11.55 7.27 -16.06
CA LYS A 528 12.58 8.27 -15.73
C LYS A 528 12.97 9.06 -16.99
N SER A 529 13.70 8.48 -17.92
CA SER A 529 14.12 9.19 -19.16
C SER A 529 12.95 9.56 -20.06
N LEU A 530 11.86 8.75 -20.07
CA LEU A 530 10.67 9.06 -20.87
C LEU A 530 9.98 10.36 -20.42
N LEU A 531 10.20 10.83 -19.20
CA LEU A 531 9.71 12.13 -18.72
C LEU A 531 10.19 13.31 -19.60
N ARG A 532 11.26 13.14 -20.36
CA ARG A 532 11.84 14.14 -21.26
C ARG A 532 11.99 13.67 -22.71
N ASN A 533 11.49 12.47 -23.01
CA ASN A 533 11.55 11.94 -24.37
C ASN A 533 10.51 12.62 -25.25
N LYS A 534 10.96 13.20 -26.37
CA LYS A 534 10.09 13.92 -27.32
C LYS A 534 9.06 13.04 -28.03
N LEU A 535 9.29 11.74 -28.08
CA LEU A 535 8.34 10.77 -28.64
C LEU A 535 7.31 10.30 -27.61
N CYS A 536 7.63 10.42 -26.31
CA CYS A 536 6.75 10.02 -25.22
C CYS A 536 5.80 11.16 -24.83
N VAL A 537 4.94 11.53 -25.76
CA VAL A 537 3.92 12.57 -25.61
C VAL A 537 2.57 12.04 -26.08
N SER A 538 1.49 12.69 -25.69
CA SER A 538 0.12 12.36 -26.12
C SER A 538 -0.60 13.60 -26.65
N ASN A 539 -1.73 13.39 -27.32
CA ASN A 539 -2.66 14.45 -27.67
C ASN A 539 -3.76 14.56 -26.61
N LEU A 540 -4.37 15.71 -26.47
CA LEU A 540 -5.51 15.88 -25.58
C LEU A 540 -6.68 14.98 -25.97
N ASP A 541 -6.89 14.77 -27.27
CA ASP A 541 -7.94 13.89 -27.79
C ASP A 541 -7.83 12.47 -27.22
N ASP A 542 -6.62 12.00 -26.89
CA ASP A 542 -6.41 10.69 -26.29
C ASP A 542 -6.94 10.61 -24.83
N MET A 543 -7.34 11.74 -24.21
CA MET A 543 -7.84 11.84 -22.82
C MET A 543 -9.30 12.21 -22.72
N LEU A 544 -9.95 12.55 -23.85
CA LEU A 544 -11.34 13.01 -23.91
C LEU A 544 -12.36 11.88 -23.75
N GLU A 545 -13.65 12.26 -23.72
CA GLU A 545 -14.79 11.36 -23.62
C GLU A 545 -14.68 10.18 -24.59
N GLU A 546 -15.22 9.03 -24.20
CA GLU A 546 -15.12 7.74 -24.89
C GLU A 546 -13.74 7.06 -24.87
N LYS A 547 -12.68 7.77 -24.44
CA LYS A 547 -11.36 7.15 -24.25
C LYS A 547 -11.24 6.48 -22.88
N SER A 548 -10.38 5.49 -22.84
CA SER A 548 -10.16 4.72 -21.61
C SER A 548 -8.77 4.10 -21.61
N PHE A 549 -8.38 3.50 -20.49
CA PHE A 549 -7.12 2.77 -20.37
C PHE A 549 -7.05 1.59 -21.35
N HIS A 550 -5.95 1.54 -22.12
CA HIS A 550 -5.63 0.42 -22.99
C HIS A 550 -4.72 -0.57 -22.27
N ARG A 551 -5.18 -1.82 -22.11
CA ARG A 551 -4.38 -2.91 -21.51
C ARG A 551 -3.27 -3.38 -22.43
N VAL A 552 -3.53 -3.30 -23.73
CA VAL A 552 -2.59 -3.59 -24.83
C VAL A 552 -2.74 -2.47 -25.85
N MET A 553 -1.63 -1.97 -26.38
CA MET A 553 -1.64 -0.94 -27.42
C MET A 553 -1.04 -1.47 -28.70
N ASP A 554 -1.77 -1.30 -29.79
CA ASP A 554 -1.36 -1.70 -31.13
C ASP A 554 -0.31 -0.73 -31.72
N ASP A 555 0.37 -1.17 -32.74
CA ASP A 555 1.26 -0.36 -33.54
C ASP A 555 0.47 0.66 -34.37
N LYS A 556 0.83 1.93 -34.27
CA LYS A 556 0.16 3.02 -34.99
C LYS A 556 0.74 3.27 -36.41
N ASN A 557 1.79 2.54 -36.81
CA ASN A 557 2.42 2.75 -38.10
C ASN A 557 1.55 2.19 -39.23
N LYS A 558 0.96 3.09 -40.02
CA LYS A 558 0.07 2.75 -41.14
C LYS A 558 0.76 2.04 -42.32
N SER A 559 2.09 2.05 -42.37
CA SER A 559 2.87 1.37 -43.41
C SER A 559 3.01 -0.14 -43.14
N ILE A 560 2.55 -0.63 -41.99
CA ILE A 560 2.62 -2.04 -41.62
C ILE A 560 1.28 -2.69 -41.99
N ASN A 561 1.35 -3.67 -42.89
CA ASN A 561 0.20 -4.49 -43.23
C ASN A 561 0.27 -5.82 -42.46
N ASP A 562 -0.75 -6.17 -41.72
CA ASP A 562 -0.78 -7.36 -40.85
C ASP A 562 -0.46 -8.66 -41.60
N LYS A 563 -0.83 -8.78 -42.87
CA LYS A 563 -0.53 -9.95 -43.71
C LYS A 563 0.95 -10.13 -44.01
N ASP A 564 1.72 -9.02 -44.03
CA ASP A 564 3.14 -9.03 -44.36
C ASP A 564 4.05 -9.09 -43.15
N VAL A 565 3.42 -9.09 -41.93
CA VAL A 565 4.17 -9.17 -40.69
C VAL A 565 4.81 -10.55 -40.52
N LYS A 566 6.14 -10.57 -40.49
CA LYS A 566 6.96 -11.78 -40.25
C LYS A 566 7.28 -11.97 -38.76
N ARG A 567 7.33 -10.86 -38.04
CA ARG A 567 7.69 -10.86 -36.60
C ARG A 567 6.81 -9.88 -35.84
N LEU A 568 6.23 -10.35 -34.73
CA LEU A 568 5.50 -9.54 -33.77
C LEU A 568 6.34 -9.45 -32.50
N VAL A 569 6.83 -8.25 -32.19
CA VAL A 569 7.58 -7.96 -30.97
C VAL A 569 6.60 -7.44 -29.92
N ILE A 570 6.48 -8.15 -28.80
CA ILE A 570 5.69 -7.73 -27.64
C ILE A 570 6.64 -7.22 -26.59
N CYS A 571 6.39 -6.03 -26.07
CA CYS A 571 7.24 -5.39 -25.04
C CYS A 571 6.40 -4.62 -24.03
N SER A 572 7.02 -4.10 -22.98
CA SER A 572 6.39 -3.26 -21.96
C SER A 572 7.29 -2.10 -21.56
N GLY A 573 6.69 -0.91 -21.36
CA GLY A 573 7.41 0.26 -20.88
C GLY A 573 8.40 0.88 -21.88
N LYS A 574 9.53 1.36 -21.38
CA LYS A 574 10.49 2.22 -22.08
C LYS A 574 11.11 1.59 -23.34
N VAL A 575 11.38 0.31 -23.33
CA VAL A 575 12.03 -0.39 -24.44
C VAL A 575 11.27 -0.26 -25.77
N PHE A 576 9.98 0.03 -25.70
CA PHE A 576 9.17 0.34 -26.88
C PHE A 576 9.81 1.44 -27.75
N TYR A 577 10.29 2.51 -27.13
CA TYR A 577 10.83 3.65 -27.86
C TYR A 577 12.17 3.31 -28.54
N ASP A 578 13.03 2.53 -27.89
CA ASP A 578 14.27 2.05 -28.49
C ASP A 578 14.00 1.14 -29.71
N LEU A 579 13.01 0.23 -29.56
CA LEU A 579 12.57 -0.63 -30.66
C LEU A 579 11.94 0.17 -31.81
N PHE A 580 11.08 1.13 -31.48
CA PHE A 580 10.41 1.99 -32.46
C PHE A 580 11.42 2.78 -33.28
N GLU A 581 12.34 3.51 -32.62
CA GLU A 581 13.35 4.31 -33.34
C GLU A 581 14.26 3.45 -34.21
N ALA A 582 14.71 2.30 -33.71
CA ALA A 582 15.55 1.40 -34.48
C ALA A 582 14.81 0.79 -35.69
N ARG A 583 13.52 0.42 -35.53
CA ARG A 583 12.67 -0.08 -36.61
C ARG A 583 12.50 0.96 -37.72
N GLU A 584 12.10 2.18 -37.35
CA GLU A 584 11.87 3.27 -38.30
C GLU A 584 13.16 3.63 -39.06
N LYS A 585 14.29 3.72 -38.32
CA LYS A 585 15.61 4.00 -38.94
C LYS A 585 16.01 2.96 -39.99
N ASN A 586 15.69 1.68 -39.74
CA ASN A 586 16.04 0.58 -40.62
C ASN A 586 14.91 0.21 -41.62
N LYS A 587 13.78 0.93 -41.60
CA LYS A 587 12.62 0.72 -42.48
C LYS A 587 12.09 -0.72 -42.44
N LEU A 588 11.96 -1.34 -41.24
CA LEU A 588 11.58 -2.73 -41.05
C LEU A 588 10.04 -2.85 -40.90
N PHE A 589 9.29 -2.60 -41.99
CA PHE A 589 7.84 -2.56 -41.97
C PHE A 589 7.15 -3.95 -41.98
N ASN A 590 7.94 -5.01 -41.97
CA ASN A 590 7.48 -6.38 -41.77
C ASN A 590 7.61 -6.82 -40.28
N ILE A 591 7.90 -5.88 -39.37
CA ILE A 591 7.95 -6.08 -37.92
C ILE A 591 6.93 -5.16 -37.27
N LYS A 592 6.00 -5.76 -36.54
CA LYS A 592 4.98 -5.07 -35.76
C LYS A 592 5.38 -5.07 -34.29
N ILE A 593 5.14 -3.95 -33.56
CA ILE A 593 5.46 -3.83 -32.13
C ILE A 593 4.17 -3.64 -31.36
N LEU A 594 3.90 -4.56 -30.42
CA LEU A 594 2.72 -4.54 -29.54
C LEU A 594 3.17 -4.22 -28.11
N ARG A 595 2.46 -3.30 -27.46
CA ARG A 595 2.78 -2.87 -26.09
C ARG A 595 1.83 -3.50 -25.08
N LEU A 596 2.37 -4.26 -24.13
CA LEU A 596 1.63 -4.78 -23.00
C LEU A 596 1.70 -3.75 -21.85
N GLU A 597 0.64 -2.97 -21.69
CA GLU A 597 0.55 -1.90 -20.69
C GLU A 597 0.11 -2.41 -19.32
N GLN A 598 -0.82 -3.37 -19.28
CA GLN A 598 -1.24 -4.07 -18.07
C GLN A 598 -0.70 -5.50 -18.08
N ILE A 599 0.16 -5.81 -17.11
CA ILE A 599 0.77 -7.14 -16.98
C ILE A 599 -0.12 -8.05 -16.14
N TYR A 600 -0.69 -7.51 -15.06
CA TYR A 600 -1.65 -8.23 -14.24
C TYR A 600 -2.86 -7.34 -13.87
N PRO A 601 -4.08 -7.84 -13.89
CA PRO A 601 -4.52 -9.14 -14.45
C PRO A 601 -4.16 -9.27 -15.93
N PHE A 602 -3.71 -10.47 -16.35
CA PHE A 602 -3.20 -10.68 -17.71
C PHE A 602 -4.31 -10.53 -18.76
N PRO A 603 -4.15 -9.66 -19.77
CA PRO A 603 -5.23 -9.25 -20.68
C PRO A 603 -5.40 -10.22 -21.87
N ILE A 604 -5.83 -11.44 -21.60
CA ILE A 604 -5.92 -12.53 -22.60
C ILE A 604 -6.71 -12.09 -23.85
N LYS A 605 -7.94 -11.63 -23.70
CA LYS A 605 -8.79 -11.25 -24.85
C LYS A 605 -8.21 -10.10 -25.65
N SER A 606 -7.64 -9.10 -24.97
CA SER A 606 -6.99 -7.97 -25.68
C SER A 606 -5.77 -8.44 -26.49
N LEU A 607 -4.98 -9.38 -25.96
CA LEU A 607 -3.88 -9.99 -26.70
C LEU A 607 -4.38 -10.83 -27.88
N GLN A 608 -5.42 -11.64 -27.69
CA GLN A 608 -6.04 -12.45 -28.74
C GLN A 608 -6.52 -11.58 -29.90
N GLU A 609 -7.16 -10.43 -29.60
CA GLU A 609 -7.66 -9.48 -30.62
C GLU A 609 -6.54 -9.00 -31.56
N PHE A 610 -5.34 -8.73 -31.04
CA PHE A 610 -4.24 -8.21 -31.86
C PHE A 610 -3.39 -9.34 -32.48
N ILE A 611 -3.11 -10.40 -31.74
CA ILE A 611 -2.27 -11.51 -32.20
C ILE A 611 -2.94 -12.29 -33.32
N SER A 612 -4.27 -12.46 -33.28
CA SER A 612 -5.03 -13.15 -34.32
C SER A 612 -4.96 -12.48 -35.70
N LYS A 613 -4.55 -11.21 -35.76
CA LYS A 613 -4.35 -10.48 -37.04
C LYS A 613 -3.04 -10.89 -37.75
N THR A 614 -2.10 -11.47 -37.01
CA THR A 614 -0.76 -11.84 -37.50
C THR A 614 -0.36 -13.27 -37.13
N PRO A 615 -1.20 -14.30 -37.43
CA PRO A 615 -1.01 -15.66 -36.90
C PRO A 615 0.23 -16.37 -37.48
N GLN A 616 0.77 -15.86 -38.61
CA GLN A 616 1.96 -16.37 -39.26
C GLN A 616 3.26 -15.86 -38.67
N ALA A 617 3.19 -14.79 -37.85
CA ALA A 617 4.39 -14.08 -37.35
C ALA A 617 5.13 -14.87 -36.28
N GLU A 618 6.46 -14.77 -36.27
CA GLU A 618 7.29 -15.16 -35.13
C GLU A 618 7.02 -14.21 -33.96
N ILE A 619 6.84 -14.75 -32.75
CA ILE A 619 6.47 -13.96 -31.57
C ILE A 619 7.70 -13.77 -30.68
N ILE A 620 8.08 -12.53 -30.46
CA ILE A 620 9.21 -12.15 -29.60
C ILE A 620 8.64 -11.45 -28.36
N TRP A 621 9.08 -11.88 -27.18
CA TRP A 621 8.99 -11.05 -25.98
C TRP A 621 10.29 -10.29 -25.80
N CYS A 622 10.25 -8.97 -25.74
CA CYS A 622 11.41 -8.12 -25.53
C CYS A 622 11.29 -7.34 -24.21
N GLN A 623 12.24 -7.50 -23.32
CA GLN A 623 12.36 -6.74 -22.07
C GLN A 623 13.77 -6.25 -21.82
N GLU A 624 13.92 -5.22 -20.97
CA GLU A 624 15.23 -4.67 -20.60
C GLU A 624 15.89 -5.43 -19.44
N GLU A 625 15.07 -6.03 -18.59
CA GLU A 625 15.47 -6.80 -17.42
C GLU A 625 16.19 -8.09 -17.82
N PRO A 626 17.06 -8.62 -16.94
CA PRO A 626 17.61 -9.97 -17.11
C PRO A 626 16.53 -11.06 -17.22
N GLU A 627 16.86 -12.18 -17.84
CA GLU A 627 15.91 -13.30 -18.09
C GLU A 627 15.25 -13.83 -16.82
N ASN A 628 15.99 -13.91 -15.71
CA ASN A 628 15.49 -14.32 -14.41
C ASN A 628 14.69 -13.23 -13.66
N MET A 629 14.56 -12.02 -14.24
CA MET A 629 13.88 -10.86 -13.66
C MET A 629 12.80 -10.32 -14.62
N GLY A 630 12.12 -9.26 -14.21
CA GLY A 630 11.08 -8.64 -15.03
C GLY A 630 9.84 -9.50 -15.20
N SER A 631 9.23 -9.44 -16.37
CA SER A 631 7.94 -10.10 -16.62
C SER A 631 8.06 -11.49 -17.23
N TRP A 632 9.22 -11.87 -17.78
CA TRP A 632 9.35 -13.07 -18.61
C TRP A 632 8.80 -14.32 -17.96
N SER A 633 9.25 -14.68 -16.77
CA SER A 633 8.80 -15.90 -16.08
C SER A 633 7.31 -15.90 -15.76
N PHE A 634 6.68 -14.74 -15.65
CA PHE A 634 5.25 -14.59 -15.41
C PHE A 634 4.42 -14.75 -16.69
N ILE A 635 4.90 -14.19 -17.81
CA ILE A 635 4.10 -14.12 -19.04
C ILE A 635 4.32 -15.31 -19.98
N ASP A 636 5.47 -16.00 -19.94
CA ASP A 636 5.85 -17.05 -20.90
C ASP A 636 4.70 -18.05 -21.12
N ARG A 637 4.27 -18.75 -20.10
CA ARG A 637 3.19 -19.75 -20.22
C ARG A 637 1.82 -19.15 -20.52
N ARG A 638 1.55 -17.91 -20.06
CA ARG A 638 0.30 -17.23 -20.35
C ARG A 638 0.22 -16.82 -21.82
N LEU A 639 1.34 -16.35 -22.36
CA LEU A 639 1.43 -15.97 -23.77
C LEU A 639 1.38 -17.20 -24.67
N GLU A 640 2.07 -18.29 -24.31
CA GLU A 640 1.94 -19.60 -25.00
C GLU A 640 0.48 -20.02 -25.14
N LYS A 641 -0.30 -19.96 -24.05
CA LYS A 641 -1.72 -20.29 -24.10
C LYS A 641 -2.48 -19.40 -25.09
N VAL A 642 -2.24 -18.09 -25.10
CA VAL A 642 -2.86 -17.17 -26.06
C VAL A 642 -2.49 -17.55 -27.50
N LEU A 643 -1.23 -17.89 -27.76
CA LEU A 643 -0.76 -18.30 -29.09
C LEU A 643 -1.40 -19.60 -29.57
N VAL A 644 -1.59 -20.55 -28.66
CA VAL A 644 -2.31 -21.80 -28.96
C VAL A 644 -3.77 -21.52 -29.28
N ASP A 645 -4.44 -20.73 -28.46
CA ASP A 645 -5.86 -20.36 -28.62
C ASP A 645 -6.12 -19.60 -29.94
N CYS A 646 -5.17 -18.77 -30.37
CA CYS A 646 -5.22 -18.03 -31.63
C CYS A 646 -4.79 -18.84 -32.86
N ASN A 647 -4.49 -20.13 -32.74
CA ASN A 647 -3.97 -20.97 -33.80
C ASN A 647 -2.73 -20.39 -34.52
N CYS A 648 -1.86 -19.66 -33.81
CA CYS A 648 -0.64 -19.11 -34.37
C CYS A 648 0.30 -20.21 -34.92
N LYS A 649 1.07 -19.89 -35.95
CA LYS A 649 2.09 -20.79 -36.52
C LYS A 649 3.14 -21.16 -35.47
N TYR A 650 3.62 -20.16 -34.71
CA TYR A 650 4.59 -20.34 -33.62
C TYR A 650 3.81 -20.37 -32.30
N LYS A 651 3.88 -21.48 -31.58
CA LYS A 651 3.12 -21.70 -30.34
C LYS A 651 3.83 -21.20 -29.09
N ARG A 652 5.11 -20.87 -29.19
CA ARG A 652 5.93 -20.35 -28.09
C ARG A 652 6.51 -18.99 -28.45
N PRO A 653 6.50 -18.02 -27.49
CA PRO A 653 7.28 -16.80 -27.66
C PRO A 653 8.76 -17.06 -27.49
N VAL A 654 9.60 -16.25 -28.15
CA VAL A 654 11.05 -16.27 -27.99
C VAL A 654 11.44 -15.10 -27.07
N TYR A 655 12.24 -15.37 -26.05
CA TYR A 655 12.79 -14.33 -25.19
C TYR A 655 13.90 -13.55 -25.87
N VAL A 656 13.87 -12.23 -25.73
CA VAL A 656 14.96 -11.31 -26.09
C VAL A 656 15.12 -10.29 -24.96
N GLY A 657 16.27 -10.28 -24.35
CA GLY A 657 16.62 -9.39 -23.25
C GLY A 657 18.07 -9.59 -22.82
N ARG A 658 18.38 -9.17 -21.59
CA ARG A 658 19.66 -9.44 -20.96
C ARG A 658 19.72 -10.88 -20.50
N PRO A 659 20.91 -11.52 -20.49
CA PRO A 659 21.07 -12.84 -19.90
C PRO A 659 20.75 -12.80 -18.40
N GLU A 660 20.56 -13.98 -17.80
CA GLU A 660 20.41 -14.11 -16.34
C GLU A 660 21.54 -13.39 -15.59
N ALA A 661 21.19 -12.74 -14.51
CA ALA A 661 22.15 -11.99 -13.70
C ALA A 661 21.70 -11.91 -12.23
N ALA A 662 22.67 -11.96 -11.32
CA ALA A 662 22.43 -11.76 -9.90
C ALA A 662 22.12 -10.29 -9.57
N SER A 663 22.70 -9.34 -10.32
CA SER A 663 22.45 -7.91 -10.22
C SER A 663 21.43 -7.47 -11.28
N PRO A 664 20.47 -6.58 -10.96
CA PRO A 664 19.43 -6.21 -11.92
C PRO A 664 19.96 -5.45 -13.14
N ALA A 665 21.03 -4.68 -12.99
CA ALA A 665 21.61 -3.90 -14.08
C ALA A 665 23.12 -3.79 -13.96
N THR A 666 23.77 -3.42 -15.05
CA THR A 666 25.23 -3.22 -15.08
C THR A 666 25.63 -1.91 -14.40
N GLY A 667 26.83 -1.87 -13.82
CA GLY A 667 27.35 -0.69 -13.13
C GLY A 667 27.92 0.41 -14.06
N THR A 668 28.07 0.14 -15.36
CA THR A 668 28.72 1.11 -16.28
C THR A 668 27.84 1.44 -17.50
N MET A 669 27.84 2.70 -17.88
CA MET A 669 27.12 3.21 -19.05
C MET A 669 27.55 2.50 -20.36
N SER A 670 28.85 2.29 -20.55
CA SER A 670 29.36 1.67 -21.77
C SER A 670 28.84 0.24 -21.97
N ARG A 671 28.79 -0.55 -20.89
CA ARG A 671 28.22 -1.91 -20.92
C ARG A 671 26.71 -1.87 -21.14
N HIS A 672 26.01 -0.96 -20.44
CA HIS A 672 24.58 -0.75 -20.65
C HIS A 672 24.25 -0.49 -22.12
N LEU A 673 24.92 0.47 -22.76
CA LEU A 673 24.67 0.83 -24.16
C LEU A 673 24.94 -0.35 -25.12
N LYS A 674 25.97 -1.15 -24.85
CA LYS A 674 26.27 -2.35 -25.65
C LYS A 674 25.15 -3.40 -25.51
N GLU A 675 24.70 -3.67 -24.29
CA GLU A 675 23.62 -4.63 -24.01
C GLU A 675 22.28 -4.15 -24.58
N GLN A 676 21.94 -2.87 -24.40
CA GLN A 676 20.71 -2.28 -24.93
C GLN A 676 20.67 -2.36 -26.46
N LYS A 677 21.75 -2.01 -27.14
CA LYS A 677 21.84 -2.12 -28.59
C LYS A 677 21.69 -3.57 -29.06
N LYS A 678 22.31 -4.52 -28.35
CA LYS A 678 22.23 -5.96 -28.67
C LYS A 678 20.79 -6.47 -28.61
N LEU A 679 20.09 -6.24 -27.48
CA LEU A 679 18.72 -6.73 -27.33
C LEU A 679 17.75 -6.11 -28.34
N VAL A 680 17.90 -4.81 -28.66
CA VAL A 680 17.09 -4.14 -29.69
C VAL A 680 17.34 -4.75 -31.06
N ASN A 681 18.60 -4.96 -31.43
CA ASN A 681 18.95 -5.59 -32.69
C ASN A 681 18.43 -7.03 -32.82
N GLN A 682 18.52 -7.81 -31.73
CA GLN A 682 18.02 -9.19 -31.71
C GLN A 682 16.48 -9.21 -31.83
N ALA A 683 15.76 -8.35 -31.12
CA ALA A 683 14.31 -8.25 -31.20
C ALA A 683 13.85 -7.90 -32.63
N LEU A 684 14.57 -7.02 -33.32
CA LEU A 684 14.29 -6.59 -34.68
C LEU A 684 14.91 -7.50 -35.78
N GLY A 685 15.57 -8.61 -35.41
CA GLY A 685 16.18 -9.53 -36.36
C GLY A 685 17.39 -8.98 -37.12
N LEU A 686 17.97 -7.89 -36.66
CA LEU A 686 19.22 -7.31 -37.20
C LEU A 686 20.46 -8.07 -36.74
N GLU A 687 20.30 -8.85 -35.64
CA GLU A 687 21.31 -9.72 -35.05
C GLU A 687 20.67 -11.05 -34.67
N LYS A 688 21.39 -12.15 -34.81
CA LYS A 688 20.89 -13.47 -34.46
C LYS A 688 20.64 -13.57 -32.94
N ILE A 689 19.54 -14.20 -32.57
CA ILE A 689 19.26 -14.56 -31.18
C ILE A 689 20.15 -15.76 -30.82
N ASN A 690 21.05 -15.60 -29.85
CA ASN A 690 21.85 -16.71 -29.37
C ASN A 690 20.97 -17.60 -28.49
N THR A 691 20.56 -18.76 -29.02
CA THR A 691 19.78 -19.78 -28.28
C THR A 691 20.65 -20.66 -27.38
N ALA A 692 21.92 -20.32 -27.14
CA ALA A 692 22.93 -21.15 -26.50
C ALA A 692 22.96 -21.06 -24.95
N SER A 693 21.86 -20.73 -24.27
CA SER A 693 21.80 -20.83 -22.80
C SER A 693 20.82 -21.87 -22.26
N ALA A 694 20.36 -22.81 -23.12
CA ALA A 694 19.45 -23.88 -22.71
C ALA A 694 20.09 -25.26 -22.72
N ALA A 695 21.42 -25.36 -22.80
CA ALA A 695 22.14 -26.65 -22.80
C ALA A 695 23.56 -26.46 -22.23
N GLU A 696 23.67 -26.24 -20.91
CA GLU A 696 24.83 -26.64 -20.08
C GLU A 696 24.33 -26.83 -18.64
#